data_122496c5e5088e6a16a9c75f86d132ef
#
_entry.id   122496c5e5088e6a16a9c75f86d132ef
#
_cell.length_a   1.000
_cell.length_b   1.000
_cell.length_c   1.000
_cell.angle_alpha   90.00
_cell.angle_beta   90.00
_cell.angle_gamma   90.00
#
_symmetry.space_group_name_H-M   'P 1'
#
loop_
_entity.id
_entity.type
_entity.pdbx_description
1 polymer ?
#
loop_
_entity_poly.entity_id
_entity_poly.type
_entity_poly.pdbx_seq_one_letter_code
_entity_poly.pdbx_strand_id
1 'polypeptide(L)'
;MATAICVFMYADANDTIRTGRIDEVVVTAERSRKTNIFETIPVQSLSGNDIRQLGLQNIADAVKRMAGTNVKDYGGIGGMKTVSVRNLGAQHTAVSYDGITVSNTQAGQIDIGRFSLDNVGMLSMAIGQGSDIMQTARHYASAALLAIETERPVLDKGDSRLRLALKGGSWGQLNPSVRWWCQAGENTMTTLDADYMRADGRYPFVLRNGKEKSNEKRNNSDIEQWHGEANVLHKFGDGGSLDTKAYFYHSQRGVPGSVVLYNDNSKERLWDENFFLQTAYKRHIARQWKLAIRAKYTHSWNKYEDTNAKYANGKKTEVNRQDEYYTSATLGWKPTSWLEMALAEDVAVNKLRTTVNGSPNPLRTTSLTALVSKAKYGRMTIEGNIVMTYATESLTESEKYAIKKPEDRKKLSPSLSFSYRLLPDEALYVRAMTKSTFRLPTFNDLYYLQIGNTSLRPENAHEYGAGMTWNSRPIGPLRNVALTIDAYYNDVTDKIVAFPSTYIWKMVNFGKAEIKGIDATMGTEVDIAKGYSIVANGSLTWQEAKDKTEGSATYGSQLPYTPKVSGGLSVMLLTPWVNVGYSATGQGKRYSMAQNTREYQLDGYMEHSLSLSRDFLLGDNMLRLQLTVNNITDKQYEIIKYYPMPGRSVTASATLDI
;
A
#
# COMPACT_ATOMS: atom_id res chain seq x y z
N MET A 1 17.37 -3.18 37.40
CA MET A 1 18.77 -3.63 37.23
C MET A 1 18.77 -4.81 36.28
N ALA A 2 19.12 -4.60 35.03
CA ALA A 2 19.32 -5.68 34.06
C ALA A 2 20.71 -5.48 33.50
N THR A 3 21.61 -6.39 33.85
CA THR A 3 23.02 -6.38 33.48
C THR A 3 23.14 -6.87 32.05
N ALA A 4 23.57 -5.99 31.14
CA ALA A 4 23.92 -6.38 29.78
C ALA A 4 25.25 -7.09 29.76
N ILE A 5 25.25 -8.35 29.36
CA ILE A 5 26.50 -9.15 29.16
C ILE A 5 26.98 -8.84 27.74
N CYS A 6 28.07 -8.05 27.63
CA CYS A 6 28.84 -7.93 26.40
C CYS A 6 29.80 -9.09 26.30
N VAL A 7 29.55 -10.05 25.41
CA VAL A 7 30.52 -11.08 25.04
C VAL A 7 31.28 -10.56 23.82
N PHE A 8 32.55 -10.21 24.01
CA PHE A 8 33.50 -9.98 22.93
C PHE A 8 34.08 -11.33 22.48
N MET A 9 33.70 -11.81 21.29
CA MET A 9 34.41 -12.89 20.62
C MET A 9 35.43 -12.31 19.64
N TYR A 10 36.70 -12.67 19.86
CA TYR A 10 37.76 -12.50 18.86
C TYR A 10 37.58 -13.58 17.81
N ALA A 11 37.39 -13.18 16.55
CA ALA A 11 37.44 -14.10 15.41
C ALA A 11 38.72 -13.85 14.63
N ASP A 12 39.47 -14.93 14.39
CA ASP A 12 40.69 -14.96 13.59
C ASP A 12 40.44 -14.58 12.14
N ALA A 13 41.26 -13.68 11.61
CA ALA A 13 41.14 -13.07 10.30
C ALA A 13 41.78 -13.96 9.18
N ASN A 14 41.28 -15.17 8.97
CA ASN A 14 41.70 -15.97 7.79
C ASN A 14 40.59 -16.92 7.36
N ASP A 15 39.41 -16.39 7.04
CA ASP A 15 38.42 -17.19 6.33
C ASP A 15 37.96 -16.46 5.03
N THR A 16 38.14 -17.16 3.95
CA THR A 16 37.71 -16.73 2.61
C THR A 16 36.21 -16.48 2.62
N ILE A 17 35.81 -15.21 2.54
CA ILE A 17 34.42 -14.76 2.46
C ILE A 17 33.78 -15.43 1.24
N ARG A 18 33.10 -16.54 1.44
CA ARG A 18 32.07 -17.02 0.50
C ARG A 18 30.89 -16.06 0.65
N THR A 19 30.79 -15.15 -0.29
CA THR A 19 29.55 -14.38 -0.51
C THR A 19 28.48 -15.38 -0.98
N GLY A 20 27.81 -16.01 -0.05
CA GLY A 20 26.57 -16.72 -0.31
C GLY A 20 25.50 -15.69 -0.66
N ARG A 21 25.51 -15.18 -1.90
CA ARG A 21 24.35 -14.51 -2.48
C ARG A 21 23.26 -15.56 -2.52
N ILE A 22 22.15 -15.30 -1.87
CA ILE A 22 20.91 -16.04 -2.08
C ILE A 22 20.46 -15.63 -3.49
N ASP A 23 20.89 -16.40 -4.49
CA ASP A 23 20.77 -16.06 -5.92
C ASP A 23 19.32 -15.83 -6.38
N GLU A 24 18.37 -16.31 -5.63
CA GLU A 24 16.95 -16.28 -6.04
C GLU A 24 16.21 -14.99 -5.67
N VAL A 25 16.52 -14.35 -4.56
CA VAL A 25 15.98 -13.01 -4.26
C VAL A 25 16.54 -12.00 -5.27
N VAL A 26 17.78 -12.21 -5.72
CA VAL A 26 18.39 -11.43 -6.80
C VAL A 26 17.70 -11.73 -8.14
N VAL A 27 17.41 -12.99 -8.46
CA VAL A 27 16.73 -13.39 -9.70
C VAL A 27 15.30 -12.83 -9.76
N THR A 28 14.55 -12.85 -8.65
CA THR A 28 13.20 -12.30 -8.60
C THR A 28 13.19 -10.78 -8.70
N ALA A 29 14.11 -10.10 -8.01
CA ALA A 29 14.28 -8.64 -8.11
C ALA A 29 14.79 -8.19 -9.49
N GLU A 30 15.76 -8.90 -10.09
CA GLU A 30 16.20 -8.65 -11.47
C GLU A 30 15.11 -8.94 -12.50
N ARG A 31 14.35 -10.01 -12.31
CA ARG A 31 13.20 -10.35 -13.16
C ARG A 31 12.11 -9.28 -13.08
N SER A 32 11.80 -8.79 -11.88
CA SER A 32 10.83 -7.71 -11.68
C SER A 32 11.31 -6.39 -12.27
N ARG A 33 12.58 -6.02 -12.08
CA ARG A 33 13.16 -4.81 -12.72
C ARG A 33 13.15 -4.90 -14.24
N LYS A 34 13.45 -6.05 -14.83
CA LYS A 34 13.43 -6.28 -16.29
C LYS A 34 11.99 -6.32 -16.85
N THR A 35 11.01 -6.86 -16.13
CA THR A 35 9.61 -6.90 -16.58
C THR A 35 8.97 -5.52 -16.60
N ASN A 36 9.27 -4.66 -15.63
CA ASN A 36 8.67 -3.33 -15.51
C ASN A 36 9.01 -2.38 -16.68
N ILE A 37 10.09 -2.66 -17.43
CA ILE A 37 10.52 -1.85 -18.57
C ILE A 37 9.59 -2.02 -19.78
N PHE A 38 8.98 -3.22 -19.92
CA PHE A 38 8.13 -3.59 -21.07
C PHE A 38 6.65 -3.27 -20.85
N GLU A 39 6.31 -2.75 -19.66
CA GLU A 39 4.93 -2.46 -19.31
C GLU A 39 4.36 -1.29 -20.12
N THR A 40 3.08 -1.39 -20.46
CA THR A 40 2.33 -0.30 -21.13
C THR A 40 1.95 0.82 -20.18
N ILE A 41 2.22 0.64 -18.88
CA ILE A 41 1.92 1.56 -17.78
C ILE A 41 3.14 1.76 -16.87
N PRO A 42 3.17 2.84 -16.05
CA PRO A 42 4.20 2.99 -15.01
C PRO A 42 4.04 1.96 -13.89
N VAL A 43 5.11 1.21 -13.64
CA VAL A 43 5.22 0.27 -12.51
C VAL A 43 6.47 0.57 -11.71
N GLN A 44 6.33 0.71 -10.41
CA GLN A 44 7.43 0.92 -9.46
C GLN A 44 7.45 -0.24 -8.48
N SER A 45 8.61 -0.76 -8.12
CA SER A 45 8.76 -1.88 -7.20
C SER A 45 9.93 -1.71 -6.25
N LEU A 46 9.78 -2.28 -5.04
CA LEU A 46 10.82 -2.43 -4.03
C LEU A 46 10.88 -3.91 -3.64
N SER A 47 12.06 -4.50 -3.71
CA SER A 47 12.26 -5.87 -3.23
C SER A 47 12.34 -5.92 -1.70
N GLY A 48 12.07 -7.09 -1.11
CA GLY A 48 12.23 -7.31 0.32
C GLY A 48 13.66 -7.03 0.80
N ASN A 49 14.67 -7.24 -0.07
CA ASN A 49 16.05 -6.89 0.24
C ASN A 49 16.28 -5.37 0.30
N ASP A 50 15.75 -4.60 -0.67
CA ASP A 50 15.81 -3.14 -0.64
C ASP A 50 15.14 -2.58 0.63
N ILE A 51 13.98 -3.15 0.99
CA ILE A 51 13.21 -2.79 2.18
C ILE A 51 14.04 -3.01 3.45
N ARG A 52 14.68 -4.17 3.58
CA ARG A 52 15.52 -4.51 4.73
C ARG A 52 16.77 -3.64 4.80
N GLN A 53 17.48 -3.44 3.69
CA GLN A 53 18.70 -2.63 3.67
C GLN A 53 18.46 -1.16 4.01
N LEU A 54 17.33 -0.60 3.60
CA LEU A 54 16.92 0.77 3.94
C LEU A 54 16.37 0.89 5.37
N GLY A 55 16.13 -0.20 6.08
CA GLY A 55 15.58 -0.19 7.43
C GLY A 55 14.17 0.37 7.52
N LEU A 56 13.34 0.13 6.49
CA LEU A 56 11.97 0.62 6.47
C LEU A 56 11.14 -0.06 7.56
N GLN A 57 10.29 0.72 8.24
CA GLN A 57 9.57 0.22 9.41
C GLN A 57 8.18 -0.33 9.09
N ASN A 58 7.53 0.19 8.05
CA ASN A 58 6.19 -0.20 7.63
C ASN A 58 5.98 0.02 6.12
N ILE A 59 4.90 -0.52 5.57
CA ILE A 59 4.57 -0.41 4.13
C ILE A 59 4.41 1.05 3.70
N ALA A 60 3.86 1.92 4.55
CA ALA A 60 3.69 3.33 4.22
C ALA A 60 5.04 4.03 3.99
N ASP A 61 6.10 3.66 4.75
CA ASP A 61 7.44 4.20 4.54
C ASP A 61 8.03 3.78 3.18
N ALA A 62 7.72 2.57 2.72
CA ALA A 62 8.10 2.11 1.39
C ALA A 62 7.34 2.87 0.30
N VAL A 63 6.03 3.01 0.44
CA VAL A 63 5.15 3.69 -0.53
C VAL A 63 5.47 5.18 -0.65
N LYS A 64 5.85 5.87 0.43
CA LYS A 64 6.28 7.29 0.40
C LYS A 64 7.45 7.55 -0.57
N ARG A 65 8.20 6.51 -0.95
CA ARG A 65 9.35 6.59 -1.88
C ARG A 65 8.97 6.35 -3.35
N MET A 66 7.71 6.03 -3.61
CA MET A 66 7.20 5.82 -4.95
C MET A 66 6.62 7.12 -5.51
N ALA A 67 6.92 7.46 -6.77
CA ALA A 67 6.38 8.65 -7.43
C ALA A 67 4.86 8.52 -7.61
N GLY A 68 4.15 9.64 -7.60
CA GLY A 68 2.69 9.68 -7.75
C GLY A 68 1.93 9.28 -6.50
N THR A 69 2.60 8.91 -5.40
CA THR A 69 1.93 8.47 -4.18
C THR A 69 1.77 9.60 -3.16
N ASN A 70 0.67 9.57 -2.44
CA ASN A 70 0.40 10.44 -1.30
C ASN A 70 -0.13 9.59 -0.14
N VAL A 71 0.66 9.48 0.92
CA VAL A 71 0.31 8.72 2.12
C VAL A 71 -0.26 9.65 3.15
N LYS A 72 -1.49 9.37 3.61
CA LYS A 72 -2.06 10.00 4.80
C LYS A 72 -1.72 9.14 6.02
N ASP A 73 -1.14 9.76 7.02
CA ASP A 73 -0.74 9.14 8.28
C ASP A 73 -1.34 9.96 9.43
N TYR A 74 -2.15 9.30 10.25
CA TYR A 74 -2.87 9.93 11.36
C TYR A 74 -2.06 9.96 12.67
N GLY A 75 -0.77 9.83 12.55
CA GLY A 75 0.19 10.08 13.61
C GLY A 75 0.74 8.83 14.28
N GLY A 76 2.06 8.74 14.32
CA GLY A 76 2.81 7.78 15.11
C GLY A 76 2.76 6.34 14.64
N ILE A 77 3.22 5.46 15.53
CA ILE A 77 3.33 4.03 15.24
C ILE A 77 1.95 3.40 15.04
N GLY A 78 0.98 3.72 15.90
CA GLY A 78 -0.39 3.19 15.89
C GLY A 78 -1.37 3.92 14.97
N GLY A 79 -0.96 4.99 14.28
CA GLY A 79 -1.83 5.75 13.39
C GLY A 79 -2.26 4.97 12.15
N MET A 80 -3.51 5.15 11.73
CA MET A 80 -3.99 4.61 10.45
C MET A 80 -3.20 5.21 9.29
N LYS A 81 -2.85 4.40 8.29
CA LYS A 81 -2.08 4.81 7.12
C LYS A 81 -2.80 4.41 5.84
N THR A 82 -3.10 5.39 4.99
CA THR A 82 -3.76 5.14 3.70
C THR A 82 -2.97 5.72 2.55
N VAL A 83 -3.06 5.11 1.38
CA VAL A 83 -2.35 5.55 0.17
C VAL A 83 -3.33 6.02 -0.88
N SER A 84 -3.04 7.15 -1.48
CA SER A 84 -3.69 7.69 -2.67
C SER A 84 -2.67 7.83 -3.78
N VAL A 85 -3.04 7.44 -5.00
CA VAL A 85 -2.19 7.59 -6.17
C VAL A 85 -2.70 8.74 -7.02
N ARG A 86 -1.79 9.62 -7.46
CA ARG A 86 -2.09 10.81 -8.26
C ARG A 86 -3.28 11.63 -7.72
N ASN A 87 -3.41 11.67 -6.38
CA ASN A 87 -4.48 12.39 -5.64
C ASN A 87 -5.94 12.04 -6.02
N LEU A 88 -6.18 10.91 -6.68
CA LEU A 88 -7.53 10.43 -6.96
C LEU A 88 -8.31 10.11 -5.68
N GLY A 89 -7.60 9.75 -4.61
CA GLY A 89 -8.16 9.32 -3.32
C GLY A 89 -7.82 7.86 -3.02
N ALA A 90 -7.75 7.52 -1.74
CA ALA A 90 -7.39 6.18 -1.31
C ALA A 90 -8.43 5.12 -1.74
N GLN A 91 -9.66 5.52 -1.98
CA GLN A 91 -10.73 4.65 -2.46
C GLN A 91 -10.57 4.21 -3.93
N HIS A 92 -9.75 4.92 -4.72
CA HIS A 92 -9.42 4.55 -6.11
C HIS A 92 -8.18 3.67 -6.22
N THR A 93 -7.45 3.46 -5.10
CA THR A 93 -6.26 2.63 -5.05
C THR A 93 -6.61 1.27 -4.47
N ALA A 94 -6.51 0.22 -5.28
CA ALA A 94 -6.63 -1.14 -4.79
C ALA A 94 -5.36 -1.56 -4.05
N VAL A 95 -5.52 -2.40 -3.03
CA VAL A 95 -4.43 -3.10 -2.35
C VAL A 95 -4.65 -4.59 -2.58
N SER A 96 -3.66 -5.30 -3.13
CA SER A 96 -3.70 -6.76 -3.23
C SER A 96 -2.65 -7.40 -2.32
N TYR A 97 -3.01 -8.56 -1.81
CA TYR A 97 -2.15 -9.40 -0.99
C TYR A 97 -2.03 -10.77 -1.66
N ASP A 98 -0.84 -11.11 -2.14
CA ASP A 98 -0.56 -12.29 -2.98
C ASP A 98 -1.56 -12.46 -4.15
N GLY A 99 -1.83 -11.35 -4.87
CA GLY A 99 -2.62 -11.32 -6.09
C GLY A 99 -4.14 -11.32 -5.92
N ILE A 100 -4.67 -11.24 -4.69
CA ILE A 100 -6.11 -11.08 -4.42
C ILE A 100 -6.34 -9.78 -3.65
N THR A 101 -7.26 -8.93 -4.15
CA THR A 101 -7.54 -7.64 -3.52
C THR A 101 -8.10 -7.78 -2.12
N VAL A 102 -7.66 -6.87 -1.27
CA VAL A 102 -8.23 -6.63 0.05
C VAL A 102 -9.25 -5.51 -0.07
N SER A 103 -10.42 -5.68 0.50
CA SER A 103 -11.50 -4.69 0.43
C SER A 103 -11.95 -4.23 1.81
N ASN A 104 -12.52 -3.03 1.83
CA ASN A 104 -13.25 -2.48 2.96
C ASN A 104 -14.44 -1.69 2.43
N THR A 105 -15.58 -2.33 2.29
CA THR A 105 -16.79 -1.70 1.73
C THR A 105 -17.40 -0.69 2.70
N GLN A 106 -17.14 -0.80 4.00
CA GLN A 106 -17.60 0.15 5.00
C GLN A 106 -16.95 1.53 4.82
N ALA A 107 -15.62 1.59 4.77
CA ALA A 107 -14.86 2.85 4.72
C ALA A 107 -14.23 3.15 3.34
N GLY A 108 -14.11 2.14 2.47
CA GLY A 108 -13.52 2.26 1.14
C GLY A 108 -12.01 2.46 1.11
N GLN A 109 -11.36 2.46 2.26
CA GLN A 109 -9.91 2.69 2.42
C GLN A 109 -9.29 1.52 3.15
N ILE A 110 -8.08 1.15 2.75
CA ILE A 110 -7.30 0.10 3.41
C ILE A 110 -6.23 0.74 4.27
N ASP A 111 -6.20 0.38 5.57
CA ASP A 111 -5.06 0.69 6.44
C ASP A 111 -3.90 -0.22 6.05
N ILE A 112 -2.91 0.35 5.33
CA ILE A 112 -1.72 -0.39 4.90
C ILE A 112 -0.73 -0.63 6.05
N GLY A 113 -0.93 0.02 7.21
CA GLY A 113 -0.11 -0.18 8.40
C GLY A 113 -0.35 -1.53 9.09
N ARG A 114 -1.43 -2.24 8.77
CA ARG A 114 -1.76 -3.55 9.35
C ARG A 114 -0.96 -4.72 8.76
N PHE A 115 -0.33 -4.53 7.59
CA PHE A 115 0.44 -5.58 6.94
C PHE A 115 1.89 -5.53 7.43
N SER A 116 2.40 -6.67 7.85
CA SER A 116 3.80 -6.79 8.27
C SER A 116 4.73 -6.57 7.08
N LEU A 117 5.75 -5.71 7.27
CA LEU A 117 6.77 -5.49 6.24
C LEU A 117 7.83 -6.61 6.24
N ASP A 118 7.95 -7.34 7.34
CA ASP A 118 8.98 -8.37 7.52
C ASP A 118 8.76 -9.58 6.62
N ASN A 119 7.50 -9.81 6.18
CA ASN A 119 7.14 -10.91 5.29
C ASN A 119 7.08 -10.54 3.81
N VAL A 120 7.37 -9.30 3.47
CA VAL A 120 7.28 -8.82 2.09
C VAL A 120 8.50 -9.24 1.28
N GLY A 121 8.27 -9.99 0.22
CA GLY A 121 9.26 -10.31 -0.81
C GLY A 121 9.34 -9.24 -1.90
N MET A 122 8.15 -8.70 -2.30
CA MET A 122 8.03 -7.65 -3.30
C MET A 122 6.88 -6.72 -2.95
N LEU A 123 7.11 -5.42 -3.04
CA LEU A 123 6.09 -4.39 -3.00
C LEU A 123 6.09 -3.67 -4.34
N SER A 124 4.95 -3.63 -5.04
CA SER A 124 4.85 -2.93 -6.32
C SER A 124 3.63 -2.02 -6.40
N MET A 125 3.79 -0.91 -7.13
CA MET A 125 2.73 0.05 -7.45
C MET A 125 2.59 0.13 -8.96
N ALA A 126 1.43 -0.29 -9.47
CA ALA A 126 1.05 -0.13 -10.86
C ALA A 126 0.01 0.99 -11.00
N ILE A 127 0.22 1.93 -11.92
CA ILE A 127 -0.68 3.06 -12.16
C ILE A 127 -1.36 2.84 -13.50
N GLY A 128 -2.64 2.46 -13.47
CA GLY A 128 -3.39 2.05 -14.65
C GLY A 128 -3.79 0.57 -14.58
N GLN A 129 -3.53 -0.21 -15.63
CA GLN A 129 -3.78 -1.65 -15.66
C GLN A 129 -2.47 -2.42 -15.73
N GLY A 130 -2.37 -3.55 -15.01
CA GLY A 130 -1.19 -4.42 -15.09
C GLY A 130 -1.14 -5.19 -16.41
N SER A 131 0.08 -5.54 -16.85
CA SER A 131 0.32 -6.25 -18.12
C SER A 131 -0.04 -7.75 -18.09
N ASP A 132 -0.27 -8.32 -16.93
CA ASP A 132 -0.75 -9.70 -16.80
C ASP A 132 -2.25 -9.77 -17.10
N ILE A 133 -2.62 -10.40 -18.23
CA ILE A 133 -4.01 -10.54 -18.63
C ILE A 133 -4.81 -11.51 -17.73
N MET A 134 -4.16 -12.29 -16.86
CA MET A 134 -4.79 -13.22 -15.94
C MET A 134 -5.19 -12.60 -14.60
N GLN A 135 -5.26 -11.25 -14.53
CA GLN A 135 -5.74 -10.51 -13.36
C GLN A 135 -7.26 -10.69 -13.15
N THR A 136 -7.73 -10.29 -11.97
CA THR A 136 -9.16 -10.27 -11.65
C THR A 136 -9.84 -9.04 -12.29
N ALA A 137 -11.15 -9.07 -12.48
CA ALA A 137 -11.90 -7.92 -13.00
C ALA A 137 -11.79 -6.71 -12.05
N ARG A 138 -11.68 -6.95 -10.73
CA ARG A 138 -11.49 -5.91 -9.71
C ARG A 138 -10.16 -5.16 -9.86
N HIS A 139 -9.07 -5.81 -10.30
CA HIS A 139 -7.81 -5.15 -10.62
C HIS A 139 -7.98 -4.17 -11.78
N TYR A 140 -8.65 -4.59 -12.85
CA TYR A 140 -8.89 -3.73 -14.01
C TYR A 140 -9.80 -2.53 -13.69
N ALA A 141 -10.72 -2.67 -12.72
CA ALA A 141 -11.62 -1.60 -12.29
C ALA A 141 -10.93 -0.49 -11.47
N SER A 142 -9.75 -0.73 -10.92
CA SER A 142 -9.05 0.21 -10.02
C SER A 142 -8.14 1.17 -10.79
N ALA A 143 -7.98 2.42 -10.33
CA ALA A 143 -7.10 3.43 -10.93
C ALA A 143 -5.62 3.08 -10.76
N ALA A 144 -5.27 2.53 -9.60
CA ALA A 144 -3.94 2.05 -9.28
C ALA A 144 -4.01 0.81 -8.38
N LEU A 145 -2.94 0.02 -8.38
CA LEU A 145 -2.81 -1.19 -7.59
C LEU A 145 -1.51 -1.18 -6.80
N LEU A 146 -1.61 -1.23 -5.47
CA LEU A 146 -0.52 -1.56 -4.58
C LEU A 146 -0.54 -3.08 -4.35
N ALA A 147 0.43 -3.80 -4.90
CA ALA A 147 0.56 -5.23 -4.71
C ALA A 147 1.62 -5.54 -3.66
N ILE A 148 1.23 -6.34 -2.67
CA ILE A 148 2.06 -6.86 -1.59
C ILE A 148 2.21 -8.35 -1.86
N GLU A 149 3.43 -8.80 -2.15
CA GLU A 149 3.75 -10.20 -2.38
C GLU A 149 4.66 -10.70 -1.26
N THR A 150 4.29 -11.82 -0.65
CA THR A 150 5.05 -12.39 0.46
C THR A 150 6.31 -13.13 -0.03
N GLU A 151 7.34 -13.16 0.80
CA GLU A 151 8.62 -13.79 0.47
C GLU A 151 8.45 -15.32 0.34
N ARG A 152 8.97 -15.88 -0.76
CA ARG A 152 8.93 -17.32 -1.07
C ARG A 152 10.30 -17.76 -1.55
N PRO A 153 11.17 -18.25 -0.63
CA PRO A 153 12.49 -18.77 -1.02
C PRO A 153 12.35 -20.06 -1.83
N VAL A 154 13.34 -20.36 -2.66
CA VAL A 154 13.51 -21.69 -3.24
C VAL A 154 14.22 -22.55 -2.22
N LEU A 155 13.65 -23.68 -1.94
CA LEU A 155 14.18 -24.69 -1.04
C LEU A 155 14.18 -26.02 -1.77
N ASP A 156 15.16 -26.87 -1.47
CA ASP A 156 15.19 -28.24 -1.94
C ASP A 156 14.18 -29.10 -1.17
N LYS A 157 13.81 -30.23 -1.73
CA LYS A 157 12.84 -31.17 -1.12
C LYS A 157 13.28 -31.59 0.29
N GLY A 158 12.41 -31.36 1.26
CA GLY A 158 12.64 -31.66 2.67
C GLY A 158 13.36 -30.57 3.45
N ASP A 159 13.83 -29.52 2.77
CA ASP A 159 14.50 -28.41 3.44
C ASP A 159 13.50 -27.50 4.16
N SER A 160 13.97 -26.87 5.21
CA SER A 160 13.26 -25.84 5.93
C SER A 160 14.18 -24.68 6.26
N ARG A 161 13.61 -23.49 6.37
CA ARG A 161 14.30 -22.29 6.81
C ARG A 161 13.47 -21.63 7.92
N LEU A 162 14.15 -21.22 8.98
CA LEU A 162 13.53 -20.48 10.08
C LEU A 162 14.20 -19.11 10.20
N ARG A 163 13.37 -18.05 10.19
CA ARG A 163 13.83 -16.70 10.48
C ARG A 163 13.23 -16.23 11.80
N LEU A 164 14.08 -15.82 12.73
CA LEU A 164 13.70 -15.17 13.98
C LEU A 164 14.17 -13.73 13.93
N ALA A 165 13.28 -12.78 14.22
CA ALA A 165 13.67 -11.39 14.30
C ALA A 165 13.13 -10.72 15.56
N LEU A 166 13.93 -9.79 16.10
CA LEU A 166 13.55 -8.94 17.21
C LEU A 166 13.90 -7.50 16.86
N LYS A 167 12.90 -6.63 16.91
CA LYS A 167 13.07 -5.18 16.77
C LYS A 167 12.69 -4.48 18.06
N GLY A 168 13.50 -3.53 18.47
CA GLY A 168 13.20 -2.65 19.60
C GLY A 168 13.56 -1.21 19.26
N GLY A 169 12.86 -0.26 19.83
CA GLY A 169 13.10 1.13 19.45
C GLY A 169 12.50 2.16 20.38
N SER A 170 12.56 3.41 19.93
CA SER A 170 11.98 4.57 20.60
C SER A 170 10.50 4.35 20.92
N TRP A 171 10.03 4.99 21.97
CA TRP A 171 8.62 4.99 22.45
C TRP A 171 8.08 3.60 22.80
N GLY A 172 8.95 2.79 23.45
CA GLY A 172 8.58 1.48 23.94
C GLY A 172 8.29 0.45 22.86
N GLN A 173 8.77 0.67 21.63
CA GLN A 173 8.58 -0.28 20.54
C GLN A 173 9.31 -1.60 20.82
N LEU A 174 8.57 -2.69 20.71
CA LEU A 174 9.05 -4.07 20.75
C LEU A 174 8.28 -4.88 19.71
N ASN A 175 9.01 -5.56 18.82
CA ASN A 175 8.39 -6.32 17.75
C ASN A 175 9.20 -7.61 17.47
N PRO A 176 8.93 -8.71 18.19
CA PRO A 176 9.40 -10.04 17.83
C PRO A 176 8.61 -10.59 16.64
N SER A 177 9.29 -11.32 15.76
CA SER A 177 8.66 -12.06 14.66
C SER A 177 9.33 -13.40 14.42
N VAL A 178 8.55 -14.36 13.93
CA VAL A 178 9.00 -15.69 13.54
C VAL A 178 8.42 -16.04 12.18
N ARG A 179 9.25 -16.60 11.32
CA ARG A 179 8.85 -17.09 10.01
C ARG A 179 9.51 -18.43 9.72
N TRP A 180 8.71 -19.37 9.29
CA TRP A 180 9.16 -20.69 8.91
C TRP A 180 8.69 -21.02 7.50
N TRP A 181 9.61 -21.49 6.66
CA TRP A 181 9.37 -22.04 5.34
C TRP A 181 9.75 -23.50 5.34
N CYS A 182 8.97 -24.34 4.71
CA CYS A 182 9.23 -25.76 4.58
C CYS A 182 8.83 -26.25 3.19
N GLN A 183 9.76 -26.87 2.49
CA GLN A 183 9.49 -27.60 1.25
C GLN A 183 9.10 -29.04 1.62
N ALA A 184 7.85 -29.25 2.03
CA ALA A 184 7.34 -30.52 2.54
C ALA A 184 7.40 -31.68 1.53
N GLY A 185 7.60 -31.40 0.25
CA GLY A 185 7.75 -32.35 -0.84
C GLY A 185 8.23 -31.64 -2.10
N GLU A 186 8.39 -32.38 -3.21
CA GLU A 186 8.86 -31.78 -4.48
C GLU A 186 7.98 -30.61 -4.95
N ASN A 187 6.69 -30.69 -4.66
CA ASN A 187 5.68 -29.79 -5.21
C ASN A 187 4.94 -28.95 -4.16
N THR A 188 5.26 -29.12 -2.88
CA THR A 188 4.49 -28.47 -1.80
C THR A 188 5.38 -27.64 -0.91
N MET A 189 5.12 -26.35 -0.85
CA MET A 189 5.76 -25.41 0.06
C MET A 189 4.75 -24.92 1.09
N THR A 190 5.12 -24.92 2.35
CA THR A 190 4.33 -24.39 3.46
C THR A 190 5.11 -23.24 4.12
N THR A 191 4.39 -22.18 4.48
CA THR A 191 4.95 -21.03 5.19
C THR A 191 4.09 -20.71 6.40
N LEU A 192 4.72 -20.50 7.55
CA LEU A 192 4.08 -19.95 8.74
C LEU A 192 4.80 -18.66 9.12
N ASP A 193 4.01 -17.63 9.46
CA ASP A 193 4.51 -16.34 9.89
C ASP A 193 3.71 -15.83 11.08
N ALA A 194 4.38 -15.27 12.07
CA ALA A 194 3.73 -14.60 13.18
C ALA A 194 4.59 -13.44 13.67
N ASP A 195 3.98 -12.31 13.94
CA ASP A 195 4.61 -11.18 14.60
C ASP A 195 3.71 -10.55 15.66
N TYR A 196 4.36 -9.97 16.64
CA TYR A 196 3.75 -9.16 17.68
C TYR A 196 4.40 -7.78 17.66
N MET A 197 3.65 -6.72 17.83
CA MET A 197 4.18 -5.38 18.03
C MET A 197 3.48 -4.69 19.20
N ARG A 198 4.29 -4.07 20.05
CA ARG A 198 3.84 -3.16 21.10
C ARG A 198 4.61 -1.86 21.03
N ALA A 199 3.95 -0.74 21.26
CA ALA A 199 4.58 0.56 21.47
C ALA A 199 3.70 1.42 22.38
N ASP A 200 4.32 2.27 23.22
CA ASP A 200 3.57 3.26 24.02
C ASP A 200 3.23 4.51 23.21
N GLY A 201 3.97 4.75 22.11
CA GLY A 201 3.73 5.83 21.17
C GLY A 201 3.87 7.25 21.75
N ARG A 202 4.43 7.40 22.96
CA ARG A 202 4.53 8.69 23.70
C ARG A 202 5.71 9.54 23.23
N TYR A 203 5.66 9.99 21.98
CA TYR A 203 6.71 10.87 21.42
C TYR A 203 6.50 12.34 21.78
N PRO A 204 7.60 13.11 21.93
CA PRO A 204 7.55 14.55 22.14
C PRO A 204 7.15 15.29 20.86
N PHE A 205 6.42 16.39 21.01
CA PHE A 205 6.11 17.31 19.93
C PHE A 205 6.03 18.76 20.45
N VAL A 206 6.13 19.73 19.55
CA VAL A 206 5.97 21.14 19.87
C VAL A 206 4.54 21.57 19.53
N LEU A 207 3.75 21.84 20.55
CA LEU A 207 2.43 22.43 20.41
C LEU A 207 2.59 23.94 20.15
N ARG A 208 1.88 24.42 19.15
CA ARG A 208 1.84 25.85 18.79
C ARG A 208 0.42 26.39 18.95
N ASN A 209 0.25 27.32 19.85
CA ASN A 209 -1.00 28.04 20.05
C ASN A 209 -0.77 29.54 19.83
N GLY A 210 -1.02 30.01 18.59
CA GLY A 210 -0.66 31.35 18.16
C GLY A 210 0.85 31.60 18.22
N LYS A 211 1.31 32.50 19.11
CA LYS A 211 2.72 32.80 19.33
C LYS A 211 3.36 31.91 20.40
N GLU A 212 2.56 31.27 21.22
CA GLU A 212 3.04 30.42 22.31
C GLU A 212 3.47 29.06 21.77
N LYS A 213 4.50 28.51 22.42
CA LYS A 213 5.02 27.17 22.13
C LYS A 213 5.23 26.44 23.44
N SER A 214 4.73 25.22 23.53
CA SER A 214 5.01 24.29 24.62
C SER A 214 5.55 22.97 24.09
N ASN A 215 6.38 22.31 24.89
CA ASN A 215 6.86 20.95 24.60
C ASN A 215 5.93 19.97 25.28
N GLU A 216 5.20 19.21 24.48
CA GLU A 216 4.20 18.25 24.93
C GLU A 216 4.62 16.83 24.56
N LYS A 217 3.95 15.84 25.15
CA LYS A 217 4.07 14.44 24.76
C LYS A 217 2.74 13.96 24.22
N ARG A 218 2.80 13.17 23.14
CA ARG A 218 1.62 12.53 22.59
C ARG A 218 1.07 11.55 23.61
N ASN A 219 -0.22 11.66 23.92
CA ASN A 219 -0.90 10.79 24.83
C ASN A 219 -1.93 9.92 24.10
N ASN A 220 -2.33 8.77 24.67
CA ASN A 220 -3.29 7.82 24.08
C ASN A 220 -2.92 7.43 22.63
N SER A 221 -1.63 7.15 22.39
CA SER A 221 -1.06 6.80 21.09
C SER A 221 -0.38 5.42 21.10
N ASP A 222 -0.64 4.65 22.15
CA ASP A 222 -0.19 3.28 22.31
C ASP A 222 -0.86 2.35 21.30
N ILE A 223 -0.13 1.28 20.96
CA ILE A 223 -0.63 0.19 20.13
C ILE A 223 -0.09 -1.14 20.64
N GLU A 224 -0.94 -2.14 20.54
CA GLU A 224 -0.59 -3.55 20.65
C GLU A 224 -1.25 -4.29 19.49
N GLN A 225 -0.48 -5.09 18.75
CA GLN A 225 -1.00 -5.83 17.61
C GLN A 225 -0.37 -7.22 17.50
N TRP A 226 -1.16 -8.13 16.95
CA TRP A 226 -0.81 -9.50 16.60
C TRP A 226 -1.11 -9.75 15.13
N HIS A 227 -0.20 -10.41 14.47
CA HIS A 227 -0.37 -10.83 13.11
C HIS A 227 0.06 -12.29 12.98
N GLY A 228 -0.65 -13.06 12.16
CA GLY A 228 -0.33 -14.45 11.88
C GLY A 228 -0.77 -14.85 10.49
N GLU A 229 0.05 -15.64 9.80
CA GLU A 229 -0.25 -16.17 8.48
C GLU A 229 0.16 -17.64 8.37
N ALA A 230 -0.63 -18.40 7.62
CA ALA A 230 -0.28 -19.72 7.15
C ALA A 230 -0.53 -19.80 5.65
N ASN A 231 0.44 -20.30 4.90
CA ASN A 231 0.33 -20.44 3.45
C ASN A 231 0.76 -21.83 3.00
N VAL A 232 0.03 -22.41 2.04
CA VAL A 232 0.38 -23.66 1.37
C VAL A 232 0.31 -23.41 -0.14
N LEU A 233 1.45 -23.55 -0.80
CA LEU A 233 1.58 -23.56 -2.26
C LEU A 233 1.82 -24.99 -2.73
N HIS A 234 0.92 -25.52 -3.56
CA HIS A 234 1.08 -26.83 -4.18
C HIS A 234 1.14 -26.68 -5.71
N LYS A 235 2.15 -27.29 -6.33
CA LYS A 235 2.29 -27.36 -7.80
C LYS A 235 1.87 -28.76 -8.25
N PHE A 236 0.94 -28.85 -9.17
CA PHE A 236 0.50 -30.13 -9.73
C PHE A 236 1.42 -30.54 -10.88
N GLY A 237 1.60 -31.85 -11.08
CA GLY A 237 2.46 -32.39 -12.15
C GLY A 237 2.02 -32.03 -13.58
N ASP A 238 0.80 -31.55 -13.74
CA ASP A 238 0.20 -31.12 -15.03
C ASP A 238 0.38 -29.60 -15.29
N GLY A 239 1.23 -28.93 -14.51
CA GLY A 239 1.52 -27.48 -14.62
C GLY A 239 0.48 -26.59 -13.95
N GLY A 240 -0.45 -27.13 -13.18
CA GLY A 240 -1.34 -26.38 -12.31
C GLY A 240 -0.67 -25.95 -11.01
N SER A 241 -1.25 -24.96 -10.32
CA SER A 241 -0.85 -24.56 -8.97
C SER A 241 -2.04 -24.17 -8.12
N LEU A 242 -2.00 -24.51 -6.85
CA LEU A 242 -2.96 -24.08 -5.84
C LEU A 242 -2.19 -23.35 -4.73
N ASP A 243 -2.59 -22.13 -4.47
CA ASP A 243 -2.03 -21.28 -3.42
C ASP A 243 -3.14 -20.93 -2.44
N THR A 244 -3.01 -21.33 -1.17
CA THR A 244 -4.03 -21.11 -0.13
C THR A 244 -3.38 -20.44 1.05
N LYS A 245 -3.98 -19.33 1.51
CA LYS A 245 -3.49 -18.51 2.62
C LYS A 245 -4.59 -18.24 3.63
N ALA A 246 -4.29 -18.45 4.90
CA ALA A 246 -5.02 -17.91 6.03
C ALA A 246 -4.24 -16.75 6.64
N TYR A 247 -4.93 -15.66 6.97
CA TYR A 247 -4.36 -14.45 7.54
C TYR A 247 -5.19 -14.02 8.75
N PHE A 248 -4.53 -13.65 9.83
CA PHE A 248 -5.15 -13.10 11.02
C PHE A 248 -4.40 -11.83 11.47
N TYR A 249 -5.16 -10.82 11.84
CA TYR A 249 -4.67 -9.58 12.42
C TYR A 249 -5.59 -9.15 13.56
N HIS A 250 -5.01 -8.78 14.69
CA HIS A 250 -5.70 -8.15 15.80
C HIS A 250 -4.90 -6.95 16.28
N SER A 251 -5.57 -5.85 16.58
CA SER A 251 -4.92 -4.70 17.24
C SER A 251 -5.83 -4.03 18.26
N GLN A 252 -5.19 -3.47 19.27
CA GLN A 252 -5.77 -2.55 20.23
C GLN A 252 -4.90 -1.29 20.25
N ARG A 253 -5.54 -0.12 20.07
CA ARG A 253 -4.79 1.15 20.03
C ARG A 253 -5.55 2.31 20.64
N GLY A 254 -4.80 3.27 21.17
CA GLY A 254 -5.30 4.58 21.50
C GLY A 254 -5.59 5.39 20.23
N VAL A 255 -6.58 6.27 20.31
CA VAL A 255 -6.90 7.26 19.26
C VAL A 255 -6.63 8.64 19.85
N PRO A 256 -5.44 9.19 19.62
CA PRO A 256 -4.98 10.39 20.34
C PRO A 256 -5.72 11.68 19.92
N GLY A 257 -6.49 11.65 18.83
CA GLY A 257 -7.22 12.81 18.33
C GLY A 257 -6.31 13.95 17.83
N SER A 258 -6.92 15.08 17.47
CA SER A 258 -6.18 16.29 17.07
C SER A 258 -5.67 17.04 18.30
N VAL A 259 -4.55 17.80 18.13
CA VAL A 259 -3.97 18.62 19.19
C VAL A 259 -4.55 20.06 19.24
N VAL A 260 -5.71 20.29 18.64
CA VAL A 260 -6.47 21.55 18.80
C VAL A 260 -7.03 21.60 20.21
N LEU A 261 -6.76 22.67 20.94
CA LEU A 261 -7.13 22.76 22.37
C LEU A 261 -6.67 21.49 23.11
N TYR A 262 -5.40 21.16 22.94
CA TYR A 262 -4.82 19.92 23.44
C TYR A 262 -5.13 19.71 24.90
N ASN A 263 -5.74 18.58 25.19
CA ASN A 263 -5.79 18.01 26.51
C ASN A 263 -5.22 16.58 26.43
N ASP A 264 -4.54 16.15 27.45
CA ASP A 264 -3.96 14.83 27.56
C ASP A 264 -4.95 13.76 28.03
N ASN A 265 -6.23 14.11 28.08
CA ASN A 265 -7.33 13.30 28.63
C ASN A 265 -8.10 12.52 27.56
N SER A 266 -7.61 12.41 26.31
CA SER A 266 -8.25 11.56 25.31
C SER A 266 -8.31 10.11 25.82
N LYS A 267 -9.52 9.52 25.77
CA LYS A 267 -9.80 8.14 26.18
C LYS A 267 -10.46 7.34 25.06
N GLU A 268 -10.28 7.80 23.83
CA GLU A 268 -10.78 7.11 22.65
C GLU A 268 -9.89 5.89 22.35
N ARG A 269 -10.52 4.75 22.15
CA ARG A 269 -9.85 3.46 21.88
C ARG A 269 -10.45 2.80 20.65
N LEU A 270 -9.60 2.10 19.90
CA LEU A 270 -10.00 1.32 18.74
C LEU A 270 -9.40 -0.08 18.83
N TRP A 271 -10.25 -1.07 18.62
CA TRP A 271 -9.89 -2.48 18.44
C TRP A 271 -10.26 -2.87 17.01
N ASP A 272 -9.34 -3.55 16.32
CA ASP A 272 -9.56 -4.07 14.99
C ASP A 272 -9.19 -5.55 14.95
N GLU A 273 -10.03 -6.35 14.32
CA GLU A 273 -9.74 -7.73 13.94
C GLU A 273 -10.00 -7.91 12.46
N ASN A 274 -9.10 -8.63 11.80
CA ASN A 274 -9.26 -8.98 10.41
C ASN A 274 -8.78 -10.41 10.18
N PHE A 275 -9.68 -11.25 9.71
CA PHE A 275 -9.38 -12.61 9.28
C PHE A 275 -9.72 -12.74 7.81
N PHE A 276 -8.87 -13.37 7.03
CA PHE A 276 -9.26 -13.86 5.71
C PHE A 276 -8.65 -15.22 5.39
N LEU A 277 -9.43 -16.00 4.65
CA LEU A 277 -9.01 -17.21 3.99
C LEU A 277 -9.12 -16.98 2.49
N GLN A 278 -8.01 -17.13 1.76
CA GLN A 278 -7.99 -16.96 0.31
C GLN A 278 -7.32 -18.15 -0.37
N THR A 279 -7.79 -18.46 -1.58
CA THR A 279 -7.20 -19.50 -2.43
C THR A 279 -7.13 -19.03 -3.87
N ALA A 280 -6.09 -19.41 -4.58
CA ALA A 280 -5.88 -19.17 -6.00
C ALA A 280 -5.45 -20.45 -6.70
N TYR A 281 -6.26 -20.93 -7.63
CA TYR A 281 -5.94 -22.05 -8.51
C TYR A 281 -5.61 -21.51 -9.90
N LYS A 282 -4.48 -21.91 -10.47
CA LYS A 282 -4.05 -21.54 -11.82
C LYS A 282 -3.64 -22.79 -12.58
N ARG A 283 -4.06 -22.90 -13.86
CA ARG A 283 -3.73 -24.06 -14.71
C ARG A 283 -3.73 -23.70 -16.19
N HIS A 284 -2.84 -24.32 -16.94
CA HIS A 284 -2.96 -24.43 -18.39
C HIS A 284 -3.90 -25.59 -18.71
N ILE A 285 -5.14 -25.31 -19.17
CA ILE A 285 -6.11 -26.35 -19.54
C ILE A 285 -5.88 -26.90 -20.95
N ALA A 286 -5.23 -26.10 -21.80
CA ALA A 286 -4.77 -26.53 -23.13
C ALA A 286 -3.58 -25.62 -23.54
N ARG A 287 -2.94 -25.92 -24.68
CA ARG A 287 -1.79 -25.18 -25.20
C ARG A 287 -2.05 -23.66 -25.32
N GLN A 288 -3.28 -23.27 -25.64
CA GLN A 288 -3.69 -21.88 -25.85
C GLN A 288 -4.56 -21.31 -24.72
N TRP A 289 -4.98 -22.13 -23.75
CA TRP A 289 -5.95 -21.76 -22.74
C TRP A 289 -5.37 -21.84 -21.34
N LYS A 290 -5.59 -20.77 -20.58
CA LYS A 290 -5.23 -20.67 -19.17
C LYS A 290 -6.48 -20.39 -18.35
N LEU A 291 -6.56 -21.00 -17.17
CA LEU A 291 -7.63 -20.77 -16.20
C LEU A 291 -7.01 -20.29 -14.89
N ALA A 292 -7.61 -19.28 -14.29
CA ALA A 292 -7.32 -18.87 -12.92
C ALA A 292 -8.64 -18.69 -12.16
N ILE A 293 -8.78 -19.40 -11.04
CA ILE A 293 -9.93 -19.29 -10.14
C ILE A 293 -9.40 -18.79 -8.80
N ARG A 294 -10.07 -17.80 -8.23
CA ARG A 294 -9.73 -17.25 -6.90
C ARG A 294 -10.97 -17.17 -6.05
N ALA A 295 -10.82 -17.46 -4.77
CA ALA A 295 -11.87 -17.29 -3.79
C ALA A 295 -11.27 -16.67 -2.52
N LYS A 296 -12.06 -15.84 -1.84
CA LYS A 296 -11.68 -15.22 -0.57
C LYS A 296 -12.90 -15.03 0.31
N TYR A 297 -12.78 -15.43 1.56
CA TYR A 297 -13.65 -14.99 2.64
C TYR A 297 -12.90 -14.01 3.52
N THR A 298 -13.50 -12.89 3.85
CA THR A 298 -12.94 -11.90 4.79
C THR A 298 -13.96 -11.61 5.88
N HIS A 299 -13.52 -11.71 7.13
CA HIS A 299 -14.25 -11.21 8.30
C HIS A 299 -13.47 -10.06 8.92
N SER A 300 -14.12 -8.93 9.11
CA SER A 300 -13.55 -7.76 9.80
C SER A 300 -14.46 -7.36 10.94
N TRP A 301 -13.88 -7.17 12.11
CA TRP A 301 -14.54 -6.62 13.26
C TRP A 301 -13.78 -5.41 13.76
N ASN A 302 -14.49 -4.34 14.11
CA ASN A 302 -13.90 -3.23 14.81
C ASN A 302 -14.82 -2.72 15.91
N LYS A 303 -14.22 -2.24 16.98
CA LYS A 303 -14.88 -1.61 18.12
C LYS A 303 -14.22 -0.28 18.39
N TYR A 304 -15.01 0.80 18.31
CA TYR A 304 -14.62 2.12 18.77
C TYR A 304 -15.29 2.42 20.10
N GLU A 305 -14.55 3.03 21.01
CA GLU A 305 -15.02 3.41 22.34
C GLU A 305 -14.48 4.80 22.70
N ASP A 306 -15.36 5.71 23.10
CA ASP A 306 -15.04 7.02 23.65
C ASP A 306 -15.66 7.15 25.05
N THR A 307 -14.80 7.23 26.07
CA THR A 307 -15.22 7.44 27.46
C THR A 307 -15.17 8.94 27.77
N ASN A 308 -16.33 9.57 27.74
CA ASN A 308 -16.44 11.02 27.94
C ASN A 308 -17.77 11.36 28.63
N ALA A 309 -17.72 12.30 29.57
CA ALA A 309 -18.90 12.77 30.33
C ALA A 309 -20.00 13.44 29.46
N LYS A 310 -19.69 13.80 28.20
CA LYS A 310 -20.67 14.30 27.21
C LYS A 310 -21.74 13.25 26.83
N TYR A 311 -21.48 11.96 27.05
CA TYR A 311 -22.42 10.88 26.75
C TYR A 311 -23.30 10.56 27.98
N ALA A 312 -24.57 10.26 27.74
CA ALA A 312 -25.55 10.00 28.79
C ALA A 312 -25.09 8.93 29.79
N ASN A 313 -24.40 7.89 29.34
CA ASN A 313 -23.84 6.82 30.17
C ASN A 313 -22.33 6.97 30.40
N GLY A 314 -21.76 8.18 30.23
CA GLY A 314 -20.32 8.44 30.33
C GLY A 314 -19.46 7.76 29.25
N LYS A 315 -20.09 7.07 28.27
CA LYS A 315 -19.39 6.24 27.31
C LYS A 315 -20.18 6.06 26.02
N LYS A 316 -19.49 6.12 24.88
CA LYS A 316 -20.02 5.74 23.56
C LYS A 316 -19.26 4.50 23.06
N THR A 317 -19.97 3.50 22.60
CA THR A 317 -19.40 2.29 22.02
C THR A 317 -20.06 2.02 20.66
N GLU A 318 -19.25 1.83 19.62
CA GLU A 318 -19.69 1.43 18.29
C GLU A 318 -18.95 0.14 17.89
N VAL A 319 -19.69 -0.86 17.44
CA VAL A 319 -19.16 -2.15 16.99
C VAL A 319 -19.64 -2.39 15.57
N ASN A 320 -18.69 -2.66 14.68
CA ASN A 320 -18.97 -2.99 13.29
C ASN A 320 -18.43 -4.39 12.97
N ARG A 321 -19.20 -5.16 12.22
CA ARG A 321 -18.81 -6.47 11.67
C ARG A 321 -19.09 -6.45 10.18
N GLN A 322 -18.07 -6.75 9.40
CA GLN A 322 -18.16 -6.80 7.95
C GLN A 322 -17.71 -8.18 7.47
N ASP A 323 -18.53 -8.80 6.63
CA ASP A 323 -18.21 -10.06 5.95
C ASP A 323 -18.15 -9.81 4.45
N GLU A 324 -17.11 -10.32 3.78
CA GLU A 324 -17.02 -10.37 2.32
C GLU A 324 -16.84 -11.81 1.85
N TYR A 325 -17.68 -12.24 0.91
CA TYR A 325 -17.49 -13.44 0.10
C TYR A 325 -17.13 -13.01 -1.31
N TYR A 326 -15.96 -13.38 -1.78
CA TYR A 326 -15.43 -12.98 -3.07
C TYR A 326 -14.99 -14.19 -3.86
N THR A 327 -15.39 -14.24 -5.14
CA THR A 327 -14.94 -15.22 -6.11
C THR A 327 -14.54 -14.52 -7.40
N SER A 328 -13.55 -15.09 -8.11
CA SER A 328 -13.09 -14.59 -9.40
C SER A 328 -12.71 -15.79 -10.29
N ALA A 329 -13.15 -15.77 -11.54
CA ALA A 329 -12.74 -16.71 -12.56
C ALA A 329 -12.19 -15.93 -13.76
N THR A 330 -10.98 -16.27 -14.22
CA THR A 330 -10.35 -15.66 -15.39
C THR A 330 -9.99 -16.75 -16.38
N LEU A 331 -10.52 -16.67 -17.59
CA LEU A 331 -10.22 -17.56 -18.70
C LEU A 331 -9.38 -16.78 -19.73
N GLY A 332 -8.13 -17.15 -19.88
CA GLY A 332 -7.20 -16.59 -20.85
C GLY A 332 -7.10 -17.45 -22.10
N TRP A 333 -7.02 -16.82 -23.27
CA TRP A 333 -6.86 -17.44 -24.57
C TRP A 333 -5.76 -16.77 -25.36
N LYS A 334 -4.82 -17.58 -25.89
CA LYS A 334 -3.72 -17.14 -26.73
C LYS A 334 -3.82 -17.76 -28.11
N PRO A 335 -4.68 -17.19 -29.00
CA PRO A 335 -4.90 -17.75 -30.34
C PRO A 335 -3.66 -17.73 -31.22
N THR A 336 -2.81 -16.73 -31.05
CA THR A 336 -1.58 -16.54 -31.82
C THR A 336 -0.43 -16.14 -30.93
N SER A 337 0.80 -16.09 -31.45
CA SER A 337 1.99 -15.65 -30.67
C SER A 337 1.95 -14.17 -30.28
N TRP A 338 1.19 -13.35 -31.02
CA TRP A 338 1.13 -11.91 -30.85
C TRP A 338 -0.14 -11.40 -30.14
N LEU A 339 -1.19 -12.25 -30.00
CA LEU A 339 -2.48 -11.86 -29.40
C LEU A 339 -2.79 -12.75 -28.18
N GLU A 340 -3.11 -12.14 -27.08
CA GLU A 340 -3.64 -12.74 -25.87
C GLU A 340 -4.94 -12.05 -25.49
N MET A 341 -5.94 -12.80 -25.08
CA MET A 341 -7.24 -12.31 -24.64
C MET A 341 -7.62 -12.98 -23.31
N ALA A 342 -8.42 -12.30 -22.49
CA ALA A 342 -8.98 -12.89 -21.29
C ALA A 342 -10.38 -12.37 -21.00
N LEU A 343 -11.20 -13.25 -20.43
CA LEU A 343 -12.47 -12.89 -19.81
C LEU A 343 -12.35 -13.15 -18.32
N ALA A 344 -12.56 -12.13 -17.51
CA ALA A 344 -12.56 -12.24 -16.06
C ALA A 344 -13.95 -11.88 -15.52
N GLU A 345 -14.46 -12.69 -14.61
CA GLU A 345 -15.71 -12.45 -13.88
C GLU A 345 -15.45 -12.53 -12.38
N ASP A 346 -15.82 -11.46 -11.69
CA ASP A 346 -15.70 -11.35 -10.24
C ASP A 346 -17.09 -11.13 -9.62
N VAL A 347 -17.38 -11.86 -8.56
CA VAL A 347 -18.58 -11.63 -7.74
C VAL A 347 -18.17 -11.41 -6.29
N ALA A 348 -18.69 -10.34 -5.70
CA ALA A 348 -18.49 -10.01 -4.29
C ALA A 348 -19.82 -9.77 -3.60
N VAL A 349 -20.00 -10.39 -2.43
CA VAL A 349 -21.12 -10.14 -1.53
C VAL A 349 -20.56 -9.57 -0.23
N ASN A 350 -20.92 -8.33 0.08
CA ASN A 350 -20.46 -7.59 1.25
C ASN A 350 -21.64 -7.30 2.19
N LYS A 351 -21.50 -7.69 3.45
CA LYS A 351 -22.50 -7.46 4.49
C LYS A 351 -21.90 -6.66 5.63
N LEU A 352 -22.58 -5.57 6.05
CA LEU A 352 -22.23 -4.83 7.24
C LEU A 352 -23.32 -5.00 8.30
N ARG A 353 -22.89 -5.30 9.52
CA ARG A 353 -23.71 -5.26 10.75
C ARG A 353 -23.06 -4.30 11.72
N THR A 354 -23.82 -3.35 12.25
CA THR A 354 -23.31 -2.33 13.16
C THR A 354 -24.25 -2.07 14.30
N THR A 355 -23.68 -1.68 15.46
CA THR A 355 -24.46 -1.20 16.61
C THR A 355 -24.77 0.31 16.52
N VAL A 356 -24.31 0.99 15.47
CA VAL A 356 -24.63 2.41 15.24
C VAL A 356 -26.11 2.55 15.01
N ASN A 357 -26.77 3.34 15.87
CA ASN A 357 -28.20 3.57 15.75
C ASN A 357 -28.53 4.28 14.44
N GLY A 358 -29.60 3.84 13.77
CA GLY A 358 -30.02 4.39 12.48
C GLY A 358 -29.34 3.74 11.26
N SER A 359 -28.47 2.75 11.43
CA SER A 359 -27.88 2.00 10.31
C SER A 359 -28.85 0.89 9.85
N PRO A 360 -29.07 0.76 8.52
CA PRO A 360 -29.99 -0.25 7.97
C PRO A 360 -29.34 -1.62 7.77
N ASN A 361 -28.12 -1.88 8.25
CA ASN A 361 -27.38 -3.14 8.08
C ASN A 361 -27.35 -3.61 6.60
N PRO A 362 -26.65 -2.91 5.72
CA PRO A 362 -26.68 -3.14 4.28
C PRO A 362 -25.99 -4.44 3.86
N LEU A 363 -26.50 -5.04 2.78
CA LEU A 363 -25.84 -6.09 2.00
C LEU A 363 -25.72 -5.60 0.57
N ARG A 364 -24.49 -5.61 0.02
CA ARG A 364 -24.20 -5.25 -1.37
C ARG A 364 -23.68 -6.46 -2.14
N THR A 365 -24.28 -6.72 -3.30
CA THR A 365 -23.75 -7.66 -4.28
C THR A 365 -23.17 -6.87 -5.45
N THR A 366 -21.93 -7.17 -5.82
CA THR A 366 -21.23 -6.53 -6.94
C THR A 366 -20.72 -7.60 -7.88
N SER A 367 -21.04 -7.49 -9.17
CA SER A 367 -20.48 -8.28 -10.28
C SER A 367 -19.61 -7.37 -11.14
N LEU A 368 -18.43 -7.85 -11.52
CA LEU A 368 -17.48 -7.18 -12.39
C LEU A 368 -17.08 -8.15 -13.50
N THR A 369 -17.43 -7.81 -14.75
CA THR A 369 -17.02 -8.57 -15.93
C THR A 369 -15.99 -7.78 -16.70
N ALA A 370 -14.79 -8.32 -16.92
CA ALA A 370 -13.72 -7.66 -17.69
C ALA A 370 -13.38 -8.48 -18.93
N LEU A 371 -13.50 -7.87 -20.10
CA LEU A 371 -12.94 -8.37 -21.36
C LEU A 371 -11.61 -7.65 -21.59
N VAL A 372 -10.53 -8.43 -21.73
CA VAL A 372 -9.15 -7.91 -21.81
C VAL A 372 -8.50 -8.44 -23.08
N SER A 373 -7.69 -7.61 -23.74
CA SER A 373 -6.85 -8.04 -24.86
C SER A 373 -5.47 -7.40 -24.77
N LYS A 374 -4.45 -8.17 -25.19
CA LYS A 374 -3.07 -7.74 -25.31
C LYS A 374 -2.52 -8.18 -26.64
N ALA A 375 -2.10 -7.23 -27.46
CA ALA A 375 -1.46 -7.48 -28.73
C ALA A 375 0.00 -7.01 -28.67
N LYS A 376 0.94 -7.90 -29.03
CA LYS A 376 2.38 -7.59 -29.10
C LYS A 376 2.88 -7.93 -30.51
N TYR A 377 3.15 -6.89 -31.27
CA TYR A 377 3.62 -7.02 -32.65
C TYR A 377 4.92 -6.22 -32.84
N GLY A 378 6.02 -6.95 -33.10
CA GLY A 378 7.34 -6.35 -33.23
C GLY A 378 7.77 -5.56 -31.99
N ARG A 379 7.86 -4.21 -32.13
CA ARG A 379 8.26 -3.28 -31.07
C ARG A 379 7.06 -2.64 -30.34
N MET A 380 5.85 -2.99 -30.75
CA MET A 380 4.61 -2.39 -30.27
C MET A 380 3.87 -3.35 -29.35
N THR A 381 3.37 -2.82 -28.25
CA THR A 381 2.42 -3.53 -27.37
C THR A 381 1.19 -2.65 -27.18
N ILE A 382 0.02 -3.21 -27.40
CA ILE A 382 -1.28 -2.57 -27.13
C ILE A 382 -2.03 -3.45 -26.15
N GLU A 383 -2.58 -2.83 -25.11
CA GLU A 383 -3.42 -3.50 -24.13
C GLU A 383 -4.73 -2.72 -23.99
N GLY A 384 -5.84 -3.42 -24.03
CA GLY A 384 -7.15 -2.81 -23.83
C GLY A 384 -8.03 -3.68 -22.97
N ASN A 385 -8.91 -3.05 -22.20
CA ASN A 385 -9.97 -3.75 -21.51
C ASN A 385 -11.24 -2.91 -21.43
N ILE A 386 -12.36 -3.60 -21.21
CA ILE A 386 -13.65 -3.02 -20.87
C ILE A 386 -14.16 -3.74 -19.65
N VAL A 387 -14.39 -3.00 -18.56
CA VAL A 387 -14.98 -3.54 -17.34
C VAL A 387 -16.43 -3.10 -17.24
N MET A 388 -17.34 -4.07 -17.15
CA MET A 388 -18.72 -3.85 -16.78
C MET A 388 -18.90 -4.06 -15.29
N THR A 389 -19.42 -3.07 -14.59
CA THR A 389 -19.77 -3.14 -13.17
C THR A 389 -21.28 -3.14 -13.01
N TYR A 390 -21.80 -4.08 -12.24
CA TYR A 390 -23.17 -4.09 -11.76
C TYR A 390 -23.17 -4.21 -10.23
N ALA A 391 -23.90 -3.33 -9.54
CA ALA A 391 -24.00 -3.37 -8.09
C ALA A 391 -25.43 -3.13 -7.64
N THR A 392 -25.91 -3.99 -6.74
CA THR A 392 -27.22 -3.88 -6.10
C THR A 392 -27.10 -3.96 -4.60
N GLU A 393 -28.04 -3.34 -3.87
CA GLU A 393 -28.06 -3.35 -2.42
C GLU A 393 -29.40 -3.81 -1.89
N SER A 394 -29.38 -4.47 -0.73
CA SER A 394 -30.56 -4.72 0.11
C SER A 394 -30.30 -4.26 1.55
N LEU A 395 -31.36 -3.86 2.24
CA LEU A 395 -31.29 -3.26 3.56
C LEU A 395 -32.17 -4.10 4.51
N THR A 396 -31.60 -4.56 5.64
CA THR A 396 -32.31 -5.45 6.57
C THR A 396 -33.29 -4.69 7.46
N GLU A 397 -32.97 -3.43 7.81
CA GLU A 397 -33.75 -2.60 8.75
C GLU A 397 -34.25 -1.29 8.12
N SER A 398 -34.49 -1.29 6.80
CA SER A 398 -34.89 -0.09 6.05
C SER A 398 -36.20 0.51 6.53
N GLU A 399 -37.18 -0.30 6.87
CA GLU A 399 -38.50 0.14 7.37
C GLU A 399 -38.39 0.82 8.74
N LYS A 400 -37.58 0.24 9.64
CA LYS A 400 -37.36 0.77 11.00
C LYS A 400 -36.79 2.19 11.00
N TYR A 401 -35.94 2.50 10.02
CA TYR A 401 -35.23 3.79 9.93
C TYR A 401 -35.73 4.67 8.79
N ALA A 402 -36.78 4.24 8.06
CA ALA A 402 -37.32 4.94 6.88
C ALA A 402 -36.23 5.28 5.82
N ILE A 403 -35.22 4.42 5.69
CA ILE A 403 -34.09 4.61 4.75
C ILE A 403 -34.42 3.96 3.42
N LYS A 404 -34.42 4.74 2.35
CA LYS A 404 -34.62 4.24 0.99
C LYS A 404 -33.31 3.60 0.48
N LYS A 405 -33.42 2.38 -0.07
CA LYS A 405 -32.27 1.74 -0.70
C LYS A 405 -31.80 2.56 -1.94
N PRO A 406 -30.48 2.64 -2.22
CA PRO A 406 -30.01 3.24 -3.46
C PRO A 406 -30.47 2.46 -4.69
N GLU A 407 -30.51 3.14 -5.83
CA GLU A 407 -30.76 2.49 -7.12
C GLU A 407 -29.62 1.54 -7.50
N ASP A 408 -29.93 0.52 -8.28
CA ASP A 408 -28.93 -0.38 -8.84
C ASP A 408 -27.99 0.40 -9.79
N ARG A 409 -26.71 0.08 -9.74
CA ARG A 409 -25.69 0.82 -10.46
C ARG A 409 -25.06 -0.04 -11.53
N LYS A 410 -24.98 0.54 -12.76
CA LYS A 410 -24.37 -0.10 -13.93
C LYS A 410 -23.38 0.85 -14.56
N LYS A 411 -22.17 0.38 -14.89
CA LYS A 411 -21.14 1.21 -15.52
C LYS A 411 -20.25 0.38 -16.42
N LEU A 412 -19.95 0.92 -17.61
CA LEU A 412 -18.86 0.47 -18.47
C LEU A 412 -17.65 1.38 -18.29
N SER A 413 -16.50 0.78 -18.06
CA SER A 413 -15.24 1.45 -17.83
C SER A 413 -14.18 0.91 -18.80
N PRO A 414 -13.96 1.60 -19.96
CA PRO A 414 -12.94 1.22 -20.91
C PRO A 414 -11.55 1.69 -20.48
N SER A 415 -10.53 0.97 -20.93
CA SER A 415 -9.14 1.35 -20.83
C SER A 415 -8.35 0.89 -22.04
N LEU A 416 -7.41 1.73 -22.48
CA LEU A 416 -6.48 1.43 -23.56
C LEU A 416 -5.10 1.95 -23.19
N SER A 417 -4.07 1.12 -23.39
CA SER A 417 -2.69 1.51 -23.22
C SER A 417 -1.83 1.01 -24.37
N PHE A 418 -0.78 1.76 -24.64
CA PHE A 418 0.13 1.55 -25.76
C PHE A 418 1.56 1.72 -25.29
N SER A 419 2.47 0.86 -25.76
CA SER A 419 3.90 1.00 -25.57
C SER A 419 4.63 0.70 -26.89
N TYR A 420 5.65 1.50 -27.19
CA TYR A 420 6.48 1.33 -28.37
C TYR A 420 7.95 1.45 -28.02
N ARG A 421 8.75 0.45 -28.40
CA ARG A 421 10.21 0.47 -28.28
C ARG A 421 10.83 1.30 -29.39
N LEU A 422 11.38 2.47 -29.05
CA LEU A 422 11.93 3.42 -30.04
C LEU A 422 13.19 2.90 -30.72
N LEU A 423 14.13 2.38 -29.93
CA LEU A 423 15.44 1.95 -30.44
C LEU A 423 15.57 0.42 -30.44
N PRO A 424 16.12 -0.20 -31.50
CA PRO A 424 16.24 -1.66 -31.56
C PRO A 424 17.21 -2.22 -30.51
N ASP A 425 18.25 -1.46 -30.22
CA ASP A 425 19.39 -1.91 -29.42
C ASP A 425 19.34 -1.40 -27.98
N GLU A 426 18.48 -0.43 -27.65
CA GLU A 426 18.31 0.11 -26.31
C GLU A 426 16.90 -0.11 -25.77
N ALA A 427 16.80 -0.26 -24.47
CA ALA A 427 15.51 -0.38 -23.78
C ALA A 427 14.91 1.02 -23.56
N LEU A 428 14.57 1.71 -24.64
CA LEU A 428 13.86 2.99 -24.64
C LEU A 428 12.43 2.79 -25.16
N TYR A 429 11.46 3.01 -24.26
CA TYR A 429 10.03 2.83 -24.54
C TYR A 429 9.30 4.15 -24.33
N VAL A 430 8.39 4.46 -25.24
CA VAL A 430 7.34 5.47 -25.05
C VAL A 430 6.01 4.76 -24.82
N ARG A 431 5.15 5.36 -24.03
CA ARG A 431 3.84 4.81 -23.72
C ARG A 431 2.78 5.89 -23.63
N ALA A 432 1.54 5.50 -23.87
CA ALA A 432 0.37 6.33 -23.67
C ALA A 432 -0.77 5.47 -23.13
N MET A 433 -1.63 6.04 -22.30
CA MET A 433 -2.79 5.36 -21.74
C MET A 433 -3.99 6.29 -21.59
N THR A 434 -5.17 5.71 -21.69
CA THR A 434 -6.42 6.30 -21.22
C THR A 434 -7.21 5.24 -20.45
N LYS A 435 -7.88 5.65 -19.38
CA LYS A 435 -8.64 4.75 -18.51
C LYS A 435 -9.83 5.48 -17.90
N SER A 436 -10.98 4.80 -17.87
CA SER A 436 -12.13 5.21 -17.07
C SER A 436 -12.23 4.34 -15.83
N THR A 437 -12.35 4.95 -14.67
CA THR A 437 -12.58 4.26 -13.41
C THR A 437 -13.87 4.74 -12.74
N PHE A 438 -14.42 3.89 -11.89
CA PHE A 438 -15.72 4.07 -11.28
C PHE A 438 -15.66 3.63 -9.82
N ARG A 439 -16.05 4.54 -8.91
CA ARG A 439 -16.07 4.27 -7.48
C ARG A 439 -17.48 4.24 -6.96
N LEU A 440 -17.91 3.14 -6.39
CA LEU A 440 -19.17 3.04 -5.64
C LEU A 440 -19.06 3.82 -4.31
N PRO A 441 -20.13 4.54 -3.86
CA PRO A 441 -20.17 5.06 -2.50
C PRO A 441 -20.00 3.94 -1.48
N THR A 442 -19.28 4.20 -0.41
CA THR A 442 -19.08 3.24 0.69
C THR A 442 -20.33 3.15 1.57
N PHE A 443 -20.38 2.13 2.44
CA PHE A 443 -21.49 2.07 3.40
C PHE A 443 -21.49 3.26 4.36
N ASN A 444 -20.33 3.78 4.74
CA ASN A 444 -20.27 5.01 5.55
C ASN A 444 -20.76 6.23 4.76
N ASP A 445 -20.42 6.35 3.46
CA ASP A 445 -20.91 7.45 2.62
C ASP A 445 -22.45 7.45 2.55
N LEU A 446 -23.07 6.26 2.53
CA LEU A 446 -24.51 6.11 2.35
C LEU A 446 -25.29 6.12 3.67
N TYR A 447 -24.76 5.49 4.73
CA TYR A 447 -25.56 5.10 5.89
C TYR A 447 -25.04 5.54 7.25
N TYR A 448 -23.84 6.17 7.35
CA TYR A 448 -23.24 6.49 8.64
C TYR A 448 -23.96 7.66 9.30
N LEU A 449 -24.75 7.37 10.34
CA LEU A 449 -25.49 8.36 11.14
C LEU A 449 -26.29 9.35 10.27
N GLN A 450 -26.32 10.62 10.71
CA GLN A 450 -26.96 11.73 9.97
C GLN A 450 -26.10 12.29 8.82
N ILE A 451 -24.86 11.77 8.66
CA ILE A 451 -23.89 12.25 7.68
C ILE A 451 -24.09 11.57 6.32
N GLY A 452 -24.51 10.29 6.35
CA GLY A 452 -24.71 9.47 5.15
C GLY A 452 -25.81 10.00 4.24
N ASN A 453 -25.68 9.69 2.93
CA ASN A 453 -26.62 10.13 1.91
C ASN A 453 -26.85 9.02 0.88
N THR A 454 -28.03 8.43 0.89
CA THR A 454 -28.39 7.33 -0.04
C THR A 454 -28.61 7.79 -1.49
N SER A 455 -28.72 9.11 -1.73
CA SER A 455 -28.85 9.70 -3.07
C SER A 455 -27.50 9.93 -3.77
N LEU A 456 -26.38 9.53 -3.17
CA LEU A 456 -25.06 9.70 -3.76
C LEU A 456 -24.92 8.92 -5.07
N ARG A 457 -24.44 9.63 -6.09
CA ARG A 457 -24.00 9.04 -7.35
C ARG A 457 -22.59 8.51 -7.19
N PRO A 458 -22.23 7.45 -7.94
CA PRO A 458 -20.85 6.98 -8.01
C PRO A 458 -19.91 8.05 -8.58
N GLU A 459 -18.69 8.07 -8.06
CA GLU A 459 -17.59 8.92 -8.54
C GLU A 459 -16.99 8.33 -9.81
N ASN A 460 -16.75 9.16 -10.84
CA ASN A 460 -16.11 8.75 -12.08
C ASN A 460 -14.79 9.49 -12.26
N ALA A 461 -13.75 8.79 -12.71
CA ALA A 461 -12.49 9.39 -13.07
C ALA A 461 -12.09 8.95 -14.48
N HIS A 462 -11.70 9.92 -15.32
CA HIS A 462 -11.06 9.69 -16.61
C HIS A 462 -9.59 10.06 -16.51
N GLU A 463 -8.75 9.09 -16.79
CA GLU A 463 -7.30 9.19 -16.63
C GLU A 463 -6.65 9.15 -18.00
N TYR A 464 -5.70 10.06 -18.23
CA TYR A 464 -4.86 10.12 -19.42
C TYR A 464 -3.41 10.18 -18.97
N GLY A 465 -2.53 9.44 -19.64
CA GLY A 465 -1.11 9.42 -19.33
C GLY A 465 -0.28 9.23 -20.58
N ALA A 466 0.89 9.87 -20.59
CA ALA A 466 1.93 9.65 -21.57
C ALA A 466 3.30 9.63 -20.87
N GLY A 467 4.17 8.72 -21.25
CA GLY A 467 5.45 8.59 -20.57
C GLY A 467 6.53 7.92 -21.40
N MET A 468 7.71 7.89 -20.80
CA MET A 468 8.90 7.29 -21.36
C MET A 468 9.65 6.53 -20.28
N THR A 469 10.17 5.36 -20.64
CA THR A 469 11.09 4.60 -19.79
C THR A 469 12.34 4.28 -20.59
N TRP A 470 13.50 4.60 -20.02
CA TRP A 470 14.79 4.23 -20.55
C TRP A 470 15.57 3.41 -19.55
N ASN A 471 16.22 2.35 -20.04
CA ASN A 471 17.10 1.52 -19.23
C ASN A 471 18.41 1.32 -19.98
N SER A 472 19.52 1.75 -19.37
CA SER A 472 20.83 1.62 -19.99
C SER A 472 21.31 0.17 -20.00
N ARG A 473 22.22 -0.15 -20.94
CA ARG A 473 23.07 -1.31 -20.84
C ARG A 473 24.17 -1.09 -19.79
N PRO A 474 24.78 -2.14 -19.25
CA PRO A 474 25.97 -1.98 -18.42
C PRO A 474 27.08 -1.23 -19.16
N ILE A 475 27.67 -0.22 -18.54
CA ILE A 475 28.78 0.57 -19.09
C ILE A 475 29.87 0.68 -18.02
N GLY A 476 30.96 -0.11 -18.15
CA GLY A 476 32.03 -0.14 -17.15
C GLY A 476 31.51 -0.49 -15.74
N PRO A 477 31.76 0.35 -14.71
CA PRO A 477 31.28 0.12 -13.34
C PRO A 477 29.77 0.34 -13.19
N LEU A 478 29.12 0.99 -14.14
CA LEU A 478 27.69 1.27 -14.14
C LEU A 478 26.92 0.05 -14.63
N ARG A 479 26.27 -0.68 -13.71
CA ARG A 479 25.50 -1.88 -14.06
C ARG A 479 24.19 -1.54 -14.75
N ASN A 480 23.51 -0.49 -14.29
CA ASN A 480 22.20 -0.11 -14.78
C ASN A 480 21.88 1.34 -14.45
N VAL A 481 21.23 2.04 -15.38
CA VAL A 481 20.47 3.27 -15.13
C VAL A 481 19.07 3.08 -15.67
N ALA A 482 18.06 3.19 -14.83
CA ALA A 482 16.66 3.19 -15.22
C ALA A 482 16.08 4.58 -14.98
N LEU A 483 15.48 5.19 -15.99
CA LEU A 483 14.80 6.48 -15.91
C LEU A 483 13.39 6.35 -16.44
N THR A 484 12.43 6.85 -15.70
CA THR A 484 11.02 6.87 -16.10
C THR A 484 10.46 8.26 -15.87
N ILE A 485 9.73 8.79 -16.84
CA ILE A 485 9.02 10.06 -16.75
C ILE A 485 7.61 9.86 -17.31
N ASP A 486 6.59 10.23 -16.54
CA ASP A 486 5.18 10.13 -16.89
C ASP A 486 4.45 11.44 -16.64
N ALA A 487 3.86 12.02 -17.66
CA ALA A 487 2.89 13.10 -17.54
C ALA A 487 1.47 12.52 -17.51
N TYR A 488 0.59 13.11 -16.72
CA TYR A 488 -0.78 12.65 -16.58
C TYR A 488 -1.79 13.80 -16.41
N TYR A 489 -3.02 13.50 -16.79
CA TYR A 489 -4.18 14.34 -16.60
C TYR A 489 -5.38 13.48 -16.20
N ASN A 490 -6.03 13.81 -15.07
CA ASN A 490 -7.19 13.11 -14.56
C ASN A 490 -8.35 14.09 -14.38
N ASP A 491 -9.51 13.75 -14.93
CA ASP A 491 -10.77 14.47 -14.78
C ASP A 491 -11.71 13.65 -13.92
N VAL A 492 -12.08 14.17 -12.73
CA VAL A 492 -12.93 13.46 -11.76
C VAL A 492 -14.24 14.19 -11.64
N THR A 493 -15.35 13.47 -11.86
CA THR A 493 -16.72 13.98 -11.73
C THR A 493 -17.47 13.28 -10.61
N ASP A 494 -18.50 13.94 -10.07
CA ASP A 494 -19.31 13.44 -8.94
C ASP A 494 -18.48 13.06 -7.70
N LYS A 495 -17.38 13.78 -7.44
CA LYS A 495 -16.50 13.48 -6.31
C LYS A 495 -17.26 13.47 -4.99
N ILE A 496 -17.15 12.36 -4.24
CA ILE A 496 -17.83 12.21 -2.95
C ILE A 496 -16.97 12.80 -1.86
N VAL A 497 -17.49 13.79 -1.16
CA VAL A 497 -16.81 14.49 -0.05
C VAL A 497 -17.76 14.72 1.11
N ALA A 498 -17.22 14.82 2.32
CA ALA A 498 -17.93 15.30 3.48
C ALA A 498 -17.97 16.84 3.44
N PHE A 499 -19.13 17.42 3.35
CA PHE A 499 -19.35 18.87 3.28
C PHE A 499 -19.97 19.38 4.58
N PRO A 500 -19.43 20.45 5.21
CA PRO A 500 -20.02 21.04 6.40
C PRO A 500 -21.31 21.77 6.03
N SER A 501 -22.43 21.34 6.62
CA SER A 501 -23.66 22.12 6.64
C SER A 501 -23.72 22.98 7.91
N THR A 502 -24.79 23.77 8.10
CA THR A 502 -24.93 24.69 9.23
C THR A 502 -24.74 24.03 10.62
N TYR A 503 -25.11 22.74 10.75
CA TYR A 503 -25.07 22.05 12.04
C TYR A 503 -24.37 20.68 12.00
N ILE A 504 -24.29 20.04 10.84
CA ILE A 504 -23.73 18.69 10.66
C ILE A 504 -23.00 18.58 9.33
N TRP A 505 -22.03 17.67 9.26
CA TRP A 505 -21.41 17.26 8.00
C TRP A 505 -22.37 16.37 7.22
N LYS A 506 -22.40 16.53 5.90
CA LYS A 506 -23.15 15.63 5.01
C LYS A 506 -22.29 15.14 3.87
N MET A 507 -22.45 13.88 3.50
CA MET A 507 -21.82 13.34 2.29
C MET A 507 -22.57 13.85 1.06
N VAL A 508 -21.85 14.45 0.13
CA VAL A 508 -22.39 15.01 -1.11
C VAL A 508 -21.50 14.64 -2.28
N ASN A 509 -22.09 14.58 -3.49
CA ASN A 509 -21.31 14.61 -4.71
C ASN A 509 -20.89 16.06 -4.95
N PHE A 510 -19.63 16.35 -4.76
CA PHE A 510 -19.07 17.67 -4.94
C PHE A 510 -18.36 17.77 -6.29
N GLY A 511 -19.06 18.26 -7.26
CA GLY A 511 -18.57 18.80 -8.51
C GLY A 511 -17.48 18.04 -9.25
N LYS A 512 -16.54 18.81 -9.76
CA LYS A 512 -15.48 18.39 -10.68
C LYS A 512 -14.09 18.65 -10.08
N ALA A 513 -13.18 17.70 -10.19
CA ALA A 513 -11.78 17.88 -9.82
C ALA A 513 -10.87 17.59 -11.03
N GLU A 514 -9.92 18.49 -11.27
CA GLU A 514 -8.89 18.34 -12.29
C GLU A 514 -7.54 18.09 -11.61
N ILE A 515 -6.85 17.03 -12.01
CA ILE A 515 -5.55 16.67 -11.48
C ILE A 515 -4.58 16.45 -12.63
N LYS A 516 -3.49 17.18 -12.66
CA LYS A 516 -2.43 17.02 -13.66
C LYS A 516 -1.06 17.01 -13.00
N GLY A 517 -0.11 16.31 -13.60
CA GLY A 517 1.22 16.26 -13.03
C GLY A 517 2.22 15.49 -13.87
N ILE A 518 3.43 15.44 -13.33
CA ILE A 518 4.57 14.70 -13.87
C ILE A 518 5.17 13.88 -12.73
N ASP A 519 5.32 12.60 -12.97
CA ASP A 519 6.05 11.66 -12.12
C ASP A 519 7.39 11.34 -12.78
N ALA A 520 8.48 11.38 -12.03
CA ALA A 520 9.80 10.97 -12.49
C ALA A 520 10.41 10.00 -11.50
N THR A 521 11.02 8.91 -12.00
CA THR A 521 11.78 7.97 -11.18
C THR A 521 13.13 7.70 -11.82
N MET A 522 14.14 7.52 -10.99
CA MET A 522 15.49 7.15 -11.39
C MET A 522 16.00 6.03 -10.49
N GLY A 523 16.61 5.02 -11.08
CA GLY A 523 17.32 3.96 -10.38
C GLY A 523 18.67 3.72 -10.99
N THR A 524 19.71 3.48 -10.18
CA THR A 524 21.06 3.17 -10.66
C THR A 524 21.77 2.24 -9.70
N GLU A 525 22.64 1.40 -10.27
CA GLU A 525 23.55 0.52 -9.54
C GLU A 525 24.95 0.68 -10.13
N VAL A 526 25.94 0.97 -9.27
CA VAL A 526 27.33 1.23 -9.64
C VAL A 526 28.24 0.36 -8.80
N ASP A 527 29.07 -0.46 -9.44
CA ASP A 527 30.17 -1.18 -8.79
C ASP A 527 31.40 -0.28 -8.69
N ILE A 528 31.76 0.16 -7.47
CA ILE A 528 32.93 1.02 -7.24
C ILE A 528 34.21 0.18 -7.27
N ALA A 529 34.18 -0.96 -6.58
CA ALA A 529 35.28 -1.91 -6.48
C ALA A 529 34.71 -3.30 -6.15
N LYS A 530 35.57 -4.34 -6.14
CA LYS A 530 35.15 -5.70 -5.75
C LYS A 530 34.58 -5.70 -4.34
N GLY A 531 33.29 -6.02 -4.21
CA GLY A 531 32.55 -6.04 -2.94
C GLY A 531 32.01 -4.66 -2.48
N TYR A 532 32.18 -3.60 -3.28
CA TYR A 532 31.65 -2.26 -3.00
C TYR A 532 30.72 -1.80 -4.13
N SER A 533 29.49 -1.58 -3.82
CA SER A 533 28.51 -1.05 -4.77
C SER A 533 27.62 0.03 -4.15
N ILE A 534 27.17 0.95 -4.99
CA ILE A 534 26.15 1.94 -4.64
C ILE A 534 24.88 1.61 -5.42
N VAL A 535 23.76 1.56 -4.71
CA VAL A 535 22.43 1.50 -5.30
C VAL A 535 21.69 2.77 -4.91
N ALA A 536 21.25 3.54 -5.91
CA ALA A 536 20.52 4.77 -5.68
C ALA A 536 19.17 4.74 -6.40
N ASN A 537 18.10 5.15 -5.72
CA ASN A 537 16.76 5.28 -6.27
C ASN A 537 16.20 6.65 -5.88
N GLY A 538 15.61 7.35 -6.84
CA GLY A 538 14.97 8.65 -6.64
C GLY A 538 13.57 8.67 -7.24
N SER A 539 12.67 9.41 -6.61
CA SER A 539 11.33 9.70 -7.12
C SER A 539 10.98 11.16 -6.92
N LEU A 540 10.32 11.75 -7.89
CA LEU A 540 9.84 13.12 -7.85
C LEU A 540 8.47 13.19 -8.50
N THR A 541 7.53 13.84 -7.85
CA THR A 541 6.21 14.16 -8.38
C THR A 541 6.01 15.67 -8.32
N TRP A 542 5.65 16.25 -9.44
CA TRP A 542 5.05 17.57 -9.51
C TRP A 542 3.60 17.45 -9.96
N GLN A 543 2.65 18.09 -9.24
CA GLN A 543 1.24 17.95 -9.56
C GLN A 543 0.41 19.15 -9.12
N GLU A 544 -0.69 19.38 -9.83
CA GLU A 544 -1.74 20.29 -9.44
C GLU A 544 -3.07 19.53 -9.37
N ALA A 545 -3.76 19.60 -8.24
CA ALA A 545 -5.11 19.05 -8.05
C ALA A 545 -6.04 20.22 -7.65
N LYS A 546 -6.99 20.55 -8.50
CA LYS A 546 -7.84 21.74 -8.36
C LYS A 546 -9.33 21.39 -8.39
N ASP A 547 -10.11 22.14 -7.60
CA ASP A 547 -11.56 22.18 -7.73
C ASP A 547 -11.95 22.90 -9.04
N LYS A 548 -12.74 22.25 -9.87
CA LYS A 548 -13.28 22.77 -11.13
C LYS A 548 -14.81 22.78 -11.16
N THR A 549 -15.41 22.75 -9.98
CA THR A 549 -16.86 22.82 -9.82
C THR A 549 -17.35 24.22 -10.16
N GLU A 550 -18.12 24.34 -11.22
CA GLU A 550 -18.73 25.62 -11.63
C GLU A 550 -19.64 26.16 -10.51
N GLY A 551 -19.53 27.45 -10.23
CA GLY A 551 -20.27 28.10 -9.15
C GLY A 551 -19.81 27.81 -7.72
N SER A 552 -18.78 26.99 -7.53
CA SER A 552 -18.20 26.77 -6.21
C SER A 552 -17.37 27.97 -5.73
N ALA A 553 -17.50 28.34 -4.47
CA ALA A 553 -16.66 29.35 -3.83
C ALA A 553 -15.16 28.95 -3.80
N THR A 554 -14.86 27.68 -4.02
CA THR A 554 -13.50 27.14 -4.06
C THR A 554 -13.02 26.81 -5.47
N TYR A 555 -13.71 27.30 -6.50
CA TYR A 555 -13.30 27.10 -7.90
C TYR A 555 -11.85 27.54 -8.15
N GLY A 556 -11.04 26.66 -8.74
CA GLY A 556 -9.62 26.89 -9.00
C GLY A 556 -8.69 26.69 -7.80
N SER A 557 -9.24 26.50 -6.61
CA SER A 557 -8.47 26.22 -5.39
C SER A 557 -7.86 24.81 -5.41
N GLN A 558 -6.75 24.64 -4.71
CA GLN A 558 -6.08 23.35 -4.54
C GLN A 558 -6.93 22.43 -3.64
N LEU A 559 -7.08 21.17 -4.04
CA LEU A 559 -7.76 20.18 -3.21
C LEU A 559 -7.03 19.96 -1.87
N PRO A 560 -7.77 19.69 -0.79
CA PRO A 560 -7.16 19.45 0.52
C PRO A 560 -6.16 18.29 0.52
N TYR A 561 -5.05 18.46 1.26
CA TYR A 561 -3.99 17.47 1.43
C TYR A 561 -3.31 16.98 0.14
N THR A 562 -3.26 17.80 -0.89
CA THR A 562 -2.61 17.49 -2.18
C THR A 562 -1.37 18.37 -2.37
N PRO A 563 -0.15 17.91 -2.00
CA PRO A 563 1.07 18.71 -2.17
C PRO A 563 1.38 18.88 -3.66
N LYS A 564 1.90 20.06 -4.06
CA LYS A 564 2.34 20.30 -5.44
C LYS A 564 3.62 19.55 -5.79
N VAL A 565 4.49 19.33 -4.81
CA VAL A 565 5.74 18.60 -4.99
C VAL A 565 5.88 17.58 -3.90
N SER A 566 6.25 16.35 -4.26
CA SER A 566 6.63 15.29 -3.32
C SER A 566 7.72 14.43 -3.94
N GLY A 567 8.50 13.75 -3.10
CA GLY A 567 9.53 12.87 -3.62
C GLY A 567 10.29 12.14 -2.54
N GLY A 568 11.13 11.21 -2.99
CA GLY A 568 11.99 10.39 -2.16
C GLY A 568 13.34 10.13 -2.83
N LEU A 569 14.36 9.98 -2.02
CA LEU A 569 15.70 9.55 -2.42
C LEU A 569 16.14 8.43 -1.49
N SER A 570 16.73 7.39 -2.02
CA SER A 570 17.33 6.30 -1.26
C SER A 570 18.70 5.99 -1.87
N VAL A 571 19.73 5.92 -1.04
CA VAL A 571 21.09 5.57 -1.45
C VAL A 571 21.60 4.50 -0.50
N MET A 572 22.06 3.38 -1.04
CA MET A 572 22.64 2.27 -0.29
C MET A 572 24.09 2.10 -0.74
N LEU A 573 25.01 2.18 0.20
CA LEU A 573 26.40 1.78 0.05
C LEU A 573 26.56 0.37 0.62
N LEU A 574 26.79 -0.58 -0.24
CA LEU A 574 27.01 -1.99 0.10
C LEU A 574 28.51 -2.23 0.21
N THR A 575 28.96 -2.76 1.35
CA THR A 575 30.37 -3.07 1.60
C THR A 575 30.51 -4.42 2.27
N PRO A 576 31.70 -5.06 2.25
CA PRO A 576 31.92 -6.32 2.98
C PRO A 576 31.80 -6.20 4.50
N TRP A 577 31.90 -5.00 5.07
CA TRP A 577 31.94 -4.79 6.51
C TRP A 577 30.63 -4.29 7.09
N VAL A 578 30.03 -3.28 6.47
CA VAL A 578 28.78 -2.67 6.91
C VAL A 578 28.05 -2.07 5.71
N ASN A 579 26.75 -2.32 5.60
CA ASN A 579 25.91 -1.66 4.64
C ASN A 579 25.34 -0.36 5.25
N VAL A 580 25.39 0.70 4.48
CA VAL A 580 24.90 2.03 4.88
C VAL A 580 23.76 2.42 3.98
N GLY A 581 22.56 2.59 4.54
CA GLY A 581 21.38 3.07 3.83
C GLY A 581 21.05 4.49 4.26
N TYR A 582 21.01 5.43 3.33
CA TYR A 582 20.47 6.77 3.55
C TYR A 582 19.18 6.94 2.77
N SER A 583 18.19 7.56 3.38
CA SER A 583 16.97 7.92 2.66
C SER A 583 16.43 9.28 3.09
N ALA A 584 15.81 9.98 2.14
CA ALA A 584 15.09 11.21 2.37
C ALA A 584 13.71 11.14 1.70
N THR A 585 12.67 11.59 2.39
CA THR A 585 11.32 11.72 1.83
C THR A 585 10.73 13.07 2.21
N GLY A 586 9.96 13.67 1.30
CA GLY A 586 9.40 14.98 1.60
C GLY A 586 8.19 15.35 0.76
N GLN A 587 7.47 16.34 1.26
CA GLN A 587 6.32 16.94 0.59
C GLN A 587 6.39 18.47 0.73
N GLY A 588 5.96 19.17 -0.32
CA GLY A 588 5.81 20.62 -0.34
C GLY A 588 4.61 21.11 0.49
N LYS A 589 4.40 22.40 0.43
CA LYS A 589 3.26 23.07 1.06
C LYS A 589 1.94 22.55 0.51
N ARG A 590 0.92 22.46 1.38
CA ARG A 590 -0.43 22.02 1.06
C ARG A 590 -1.44 22.65 1.99
N TYR A 591 -2.72 22.48 1.72
CA TYR A 591 -3.80 23.02 2.55
C TYR A 591 -4.66 21.89 3.13
N SER A 592 -5.15 22.07 4.33
CA SER A 592 -6.08 21.14 4.99
C SER A 592 -7.53 21.35 4.57
N MET A 593 -7.85 22.51 4.01
CA MET A 593 -9.20 22.91 3.58
C MET A 593 -9.17 23.51 2.17
N ALA A 594 -10.29 23.41 1.46
CA ALA A 594 -10.41 23.88 0.07
C ALA A 594 -10.30 25.39 -0.11
N GLN A 595 -10.52 26.19 0.93
CA GLN A 595 -10.42 27.67 0.89
C GLN A 595 -8.99 28.17 0.67
N ASN A 596 -8.00 27.32 0.87
CA ASN A 596 -6.57 27.61 0.67
C ASN A 596 -6.06 28.88 1.41
N THR A 597 -6.65 29.21 2.55
CA THR A 597 -6.18 30.33 3.35
C THR A 597 -4.91 29.95 4.13
N ARG A 598 -4.16 30.97 4.58
CA ARG A 598 -2.92 30.78 5.36
C ARG A 598 -3.15 29.97 6.63
N GLU A 599 -4.31 30.13 7.25
CA GLU A 599 -4.70 29.40 8.46
C GLU A 599 -4.74 27.88 8.24
N TYR A 600 -5.18 27.44 7.05
CA TYR A 600 -5.29 26.02 6.69
C TYR A 600 -4.04 25.47 5.98
N GLN A 601 -2.99 26.30 5.84
CA GLN A 601 -1.74 25.85 5.23
C GLN A 601 -0.98 24.93 6.18
N LEU A 602 -0.42 23.86 5.60
CA LEU A 602 0.60 23.01 6.19
C LEU A 602 1.93 23.28 5.47
N ASP A 603 2.98 23.49 6.24
CA ASP A 603 4.33 23.69 5.69
C ASP A 603 4.87 22.41 5.08
N GLY A 604 5.78 22.58 4.12
CA GLY A 604 6.55 21.47 3.56
C GLY A 604 7.52 20.89 4.59
N TYR A 605 7.84 19.61 4.42
CA TYR A 605 8.82 18.93 5.25
C TYR A 605 9.71 18.03 4.41
N MET A 606 10.88 17.72 4.95
CA MET A 606 11.77 16.66 4.49
C MET A 606 12.24 15.89 5.73
N GLU A 607 12.11 14.58 5.65
CA GLU A 607 12.53 13.62 6.67
C GLU A 607 13.73 12.84 6.13
N HIS A 608 14.79 12.74 6.94
CA HIS A 608 16.02 12.04 6.60
C HIS A 608 16.20 10.86 7.54
N SER A 609 16.61 9.70 7.01
CA SER A 609 16.85 8.49 7.80
C SER A 609 18.18 7.86 7.40
N LEU A 610 18.84 7.22 8.36
CA LEU A 610 20.08 6.49 8.18
C LEU A 610 19.93 5.09 8.75
N SER A 611 20.31 4.06 8.00
CA SER A 611 20.40 2.68 8.48
C SER A 611 21.82 2.15 8.34
N LEU A 612 22.27 1.39 9.32
CA LEU A 612 23.52 0.66 9.32
C LEU A 612 23.18 -0.80 9.52
N SER A 613 23.66 -1.70 8.68
CA SER A 613 23.44 -3.13 8.86
C SER A 613 24.69 -3.94 8.56
N ARG A 614 24.85 -5.05 9.28
CA ARG A 614 25.92 -6.00 9.07
C ARG A 614 25.40 -7.42 9.20
N ASP A 615 25.84 -8.28 8.27
CA ASP A 615 25.57 -9.70 8.27
C ASP A 615 26.77 -10.45 8.82
N PHE A 616 26.50 -11.38 9.75
CA PHE A 616 27.49 -12.26 10.36
C PHE A 616 27.13 -13.71 10.02
N LEU A 617 28.04 -14.43 9.43
CA LEU A 617 27.90 -15.87 9.21
C LEU A 617 28.24 -16.63 10.50
N LEU A 618 27.32 -17.45 10.98
CA LEU A 618 27.45 -18.28 12.18
C LEU A 618 27.32 -19.76 11.78
N GLY A 619 28.36 -20.31 11.19
CA GLY A 619 28.27 -21.59 10.48
C GLY A 619 27.39 -21.47 9.25
N ASP A 620 26.34 -22.28 9.16
CA ASP A 620 25.35 -22.24 8.06
C ASP A 620 24.24 -21.18 8.30
N ASN A 621 24.23 -20.55 9.47
CA ASN A 621 23.25 -19.57 9.87
C ASN A 621 23.73 -18.14 9.58
N MET A 622 22.82 -17.20 9.41
CA MET A 622 23.12 -15.78 9.19
C MET A 622 22.46 -14.91 10.26
N LEU A 623 23.26 -14.14 10.98
CA LEU A 623 22.77 -13.11 11.91
C LEU A 623 22.96 -11.73 11.27
N ARG A 624 21.86 -11.03 11.02
CA ARG A 624 21.88 -9.61 10.64
C ARG A 624 21.58 -8.73 11.84
N LEU A 625 22.47 -7.79 12.09
CA LEU A 625 22.25 -6.70 13.03
C LEU A 625 22.01 -5.40 12.26
N GLN A 626 20.99 -4.63 12.64
CA GLN A 626 20.68 -3.36 12.01
C GLN A 626 20.31 -2.28 13.04
N LEU A 627 20.81 -1.07 12.82
CA LEU A 627 20.47 0.15 13.54
C LEU A 627 19.93 1.16 12.56
N THR A 628 18.74 1.71 12.84
CA THR A 628 18.09 2.73 12.00
C THR A 628 17.78 3.97 12.84
N VAL A 629 18.17 5.14 12.34
CA VAL A 629 17.80 6.46 12.90
C VAL A 629 16.87 7.12 11.91
N ASN A 630 15.60 7.30 12.28
CA ASN A 630 14.60 8.00 11.48
C ASN A 630 14.53 9.47 11.91
N ASN A 631 14.17 10.34 10.96
CA ASN A 631 14.06 11.79 11.18
C ASN A 631 15.30 12.36 11.89
N ILE A 632 16.49 12.16 11.32
CA ILE A 632 17.79 12.54 11.90
C ILE A 632 17.82 14.02 12.32
N THR A 633 17.17 14.88 11.53
CA THR A 633 17.11 16.33 11.76
C THR A 633 16.11 16.73 12.84
N ASP A 634 15.40 15.77 13.41
CA ASP A 634 14.33 16.01 14.40
C ASP A 634 13.26 17.02 13.91
N LYS A 635 12.92 16.93 12.62
CA LYS A 635 11.98 17.86 12.01
C LYS A 635 10.58 17.64 12.59
N GLN A 636 10.02 18.72 13.16
CA GLN A 636 8.61 18.73 13.59
C GLN A 636 7.72 19.05 12.39
N TYR A 637 6.78 18.16 12.07
CA TYR A 637 5.88 18.32 10.94
C TYR A 637 4.55 17.58 11.17
N GLU A 638 3.56 17.88 10.33
CA GLU A 638 2.25 17.25 10.33
C GLU A 638 1.92 16.79 8.91
N ILE A 639 1.37 15.59 8.77
CA ILE A 639 0.78 15.11 7.50
C ILE A 639 -0.68 15.52 7.44
N ILE A 640 -1.41 15.28 8.50
CA ILE A 640 -2.76 15.78 8.74
C ILE A 640 -2.67 16.92 9.75
N LYS A 641 -3.36 18.02 9.49
CA LYS A 641 -3.33 19.20 10.34
C LYS A 641 -3.75 18.86 11.77
N TYR A 642 -2.99 19.32 12.74
CA TYR A 642 -3.13 19.04 14.18
C TYR A 642 -2.85 17.57 14.58
N TYR A 643 -2.21 16.79 13.71
CA TYR A 643 -1.68 15.47 14.04
C TYR A 643 -0.15 15.51 13.91
N PRO A 644 0.57 15.90 14.98
CA PRO A 644 2.03 15.97 14.95
C PRO A 644 2.62 14.59 14.68
N MET A 645 3.61 14.55 13.79
CA MET A 645 4.37 13.35 13.50
C MET A 645 5.51 13.17 14.50
N PRO A 646 5.97 11.93 14.71
CA PRO A 646 7.10 11.66 15.59
C PRO A 646 8.36 12.41 15.15
N GLY A 647 9.13 12.91 16.12
CA GLY A 647 10.47 13.44 15.93
C GLY A 647 11.50 12.34 15.65
N ARG A 648 12.78 12.60 15.98
CA ARG A 648 13.85 11.62 15.82
C ARG A 648 13.58 10.34 16.60
N SER A 649 13.74 9.19 15.94
CA SER A 649 13.61 7.88 16.56
C SER A 649 14.75 6.95 16.18
N VAL A 650 15.02 6.00 17.05
CA VAL A 650 16.03 4.97 16.86
C VAL A 650 15.36 3.60 16.95
N THR A 651 15.70 2.71 16.04
CA THR A 651 15.25 1.30 16.05
C THR A 651 16.48 0.41 15.85
N ALA A 652 16.63 -0.58 16.70
CA ALA A 652 17.63 -1.65 16.56
C ALA A 652 16.92 -2.96 16.25
N SER A 653 17.47 -3.78 15.38
CA SER A 653 16.94 -5.11 15.09
C SER A 653 18.07 -6.16 14.98
N ALA A 654 17.72 -7.39 15.37
CA ALA A 654 18.51 -8.58 15.17
C ALA A 654 17.65 -9.61 14.42
N THR A 655 18.14 -10.14 13.32
CA THR A 655 17.47 -11.17 12.51
C THR A 655 18.40 -12.35 12.35
N LEU A 656 17.93 -13.54 12.74
CA LEU A 656 18.66 -14.79 12.63
C LEU A 656 17.93 -15.68 11.61
N ASP A 657 18.62 -16.05 10.54
CA ASP A 657 18.21 -17.04 9.55
C ASP A 657 18.92 -18.37 9.85
N ILE A 658 18.14 -19.44 10.03
CA ILE A 658 18.58 -20.81 10.41
C ILE A 658 18.17 -21.78 9.31
#